data_0d25c6f73d4b58884d950cc6fa83444e
#
_entry.id   0d25c6f73d4b58884d950cc6fa83444e
#
_cell.length_a   1.000
_cell.length_b   1.000
_cell.length_c   1.000
_cell.angle_alpha   90.00
_cell.angle_beta   90.00
_cell.angle_gamma   90.00
#
_symmetry.space_group_name_H-M   'P 1'
#
loop_
_entity.id
_entity.type
_entity.pdbx_description
1 polymer ?
#
loop_
_entity_poly.entity_id
_entity_poly.type
_entity_poly.pdbx_seq_one_letter_code
_entity_poly.pdbx_strand_id
1 'polypeptide(L)'
;MRIWCFHCFIDDDVEENGGGVSGGLKQSAMDNNNEDGDFGDFERELGAARGGIFTEDEDWTLCEEMLAAEEAAGTDMERFWTSEIRLHQLVPGESSNPVAAPATATAAADEDSTMEEADHDSHHKRAKVYSGLAECRSTSGVSSDAGNSGSSVERTVSFGVASSSRTDTDMFCQNFILNYSRKDGRKDDGDDNGSSDAEDFEVHIDLTDDLLHMVFSFLNHVDLCRSAMVCRQWRVASAHEEFWKVLNFENMRISIEQFENMCHRYPNATEVNIYGAPAVNALALKAATTLRNLEALTIGKGQISENLFQALGECNMLRSVTVSEAVLGNGAQEIHLSHDRLRELKITKCRVMRLSIRCPQLRTLSLKRSNMSQAMLICPLLQLLDIASCHKLLDAAIRSAATSCPQLESLDVSNCSCVSDETLREIAQACANLHILNASYCPNISLESVHLPMLTVLKLHSCEGITSASMTWIANSPALEVLELDNCNLLTTVSLHLSRLQSMSLVHCRKFTELSLQSTLLSSISVSNCPALRRITITSNSLRRLALQKQENLTTLVLQCQNLQEVDLSDCESLSNTVCEIFSDDGGCPMLKSLILDNCESLTAVRFCNSSLSSLSLVGCRAVTSLELQCPRIEQICLDGCDHLETAIFQPVALRSLNLGICPKLSVLNIEAPYMVSLELKGCGVLSEASIICPLLTSLDASFCSQLRDDCLSATTASCPLIESLVLMSCPSIGPDGLSSLNGLPNLTVLDLSYTFLMNLEPVFKSCIQLKVLKLQACKYLTDSSLEPLYKEGALPALEELDLSYGTLCQTAIDDLLACCTHLTHLSLNGCVNMHDLDWGSTNVQLFDYFGDYSSSENTQEPAETANRLLQNLNCVGCPNIRKVLIPPTARFYNLSSLNLSLSVNLKEVDLTCANLVLLNLSNCCSLEVLKLGCPRLASLFLQSCNMDEAGVEAAISGCSSLETLDLRFCPKISSVSMAKFRTVCPSLKRVFSSPNLLQD
;
A
#
# COMPACT_ATOMS: atom_id res chain seq x y z
N MET A 1 5.79 16.84 -14.36
CA MET A 1 4.41 17.36 -14.30
C MET A 1 4.27 18.83 -14.77
N ARG A 2 5.34 19.50 -15.17
CA ARG A 2 5.28 20.92 -15.62
C ARG A 2 5.23 21.10 -17.15
N ILE A 3 5.30 20.05 -17.94
CA ILE A 3 5.33 20.08 -19.42
C ILE A 3 4.24 19.19 -20.03
N TRP A 4 3.59 18.34 -19.25
CA TRP A 4 2.62 17.35 -19.78
C TRP A 4 1.23 17.92 -20.10
N CYS A 5 0.80 19.03 -19.51
CA CYS A 5 -0.49 19.64 -19.87
C CYS A 5 -0.47 20.38 -21.21
N PHE A 6 0.72 20.77 -21.72
CA PHE A 6 0.82 21.50 -22.99
C PHE A 6 0.98 20.58 -24.22
N HIS A 7 1.42 19.33 -24.04
CA HIS A 7 1.62 18.39 -25.15
C HIS A 7 0.35 17.62 -25.58
N CYS A 8 -0.69 17.58 -24.76
CA CYS A 8 -1.95 16.92 -25.11
C CYS A 8 -2.89 17.75 -26.01
N PHE A 9 -2.54 19.00 -26.31
CA PHE A 9 -3.36 19.86 -27.17
C PHE A 9 -2.74 20.17 -28.56
N ILE A 10 -1.56 19.59 -28.88
CA ILE A 10 -0.85 19.91 -30.15
C ILE A 10 -0.81 18.73 -31.14
N ASP A 11 -1.19 17.50 -30.76
CA ASP A 11 -1.05 16.32 -31.63
C ASP A 11 -2.31 15.89 -32.41
N ASP A 12 -3.38 16.69 -32.45
CA ASP A 12 -4.61 16.32 -33.22
C ASP A 12 -4.88 17.15 -34.50
N ASP A 13 -3.91 17.92 -35.00
CA ASP A 13 -4.12 18.71 -36.23
C ASP A 13 -2.97 18.64 -37.22
N VAL A 14 -2.56 17.44 -37.68
CA VAL A 14 -1.89 17.28 -39.01
C VAL A 14 -2.08 15.82 -39.48
N GLU A 15 -3.10 15.59 -40.30
CA GLU A 15 -3.14 14.79 -41.49
C GLU A 15 -4.57 14.60 -41.97
N GLU A 16 -4.99 15.43 -42.90
CA GLU A 16 -5.84 15.03 -44.01
C GLU A 16 -5.89 16.12 -45.07
N ASN A 17 -5.10 15.92 -46.11
CA ASN A 17 -5.35 16.50 -47.39
C ASN A 17 -5.42 15.37 -48.43
N GLY A 18 -6.57 15.25 -49.06
CA GLY A 18 -6.62 14.54 -50.33
C GLY A 18 -7.95 13.93 -50.73
N GLY A 19 -8.79 14.68 -51.45
CA GLY A 19 -9.54 14.10 -52.58
C GLY A 19 -10.98 13.70 -52.37
N GLY A 20 -11.91 14.57 -52.57
CA GLY A 20 -12.70 14.55 -53.81
C GLY A 20 -14.08 13.89 -53.79
N VAL A 21 -15.12 14.71 -53.99
CA VAL A 21 -16.30 14.55 -54.87
C VAL A 21 -17.59 13.91 -54.31
N SER A 22 -18.55 14.80 -54.11
CA SER A 22 -19.97 14.83 -54.54
C SER A 22 -21.03 13.87 -54.06
N GLY A 23 -22.14 14.49 -53.65
CA GLY A 23 -23.52 14.04 -54.02
C GLY A 23 -24.38 13.67 -52.85
N GLY A 24 -25.22 14.56 -52.34
CA GLY A 24 -26.53 14.79 -52.84
C GLY A 24 -27.65 14.27 -51.95
N LEU A 25 -28.33 15.19 -51.24
CA LEU A 25 -29.81 15.28 -51.07
C LEU A 25 -30.65 14.03 -50.73
N LYS A 26 -31.36 13.96 -49.60
CA LYS A 26 -32.79 14.41 -49.51
C LYS A 26 -33.42 13.95 -48.19
N GLN A 27 -34.25 14.89 -47.68
CA GLN A 27 -35.34 14.80 -46.73
C GLN A 27 -36.35 13.66 -46.96
N SER A 28 -36.95 13.17 -45.87
CA SER A 28 -38.43 13.13 -45.60
C SER A 28 -38.65 12.26 -44.34
N ALA A 29 -39.23 12.69 -43.31
CA ALA A 29 -40.55 13.00 -42.82
C ALA A 29 -41.47 11.75 -42.65
N MET A 30 -42.08 11.68 -41.47
CA MET A 30 -43.31 11.00 -41.03
C MET A 30 -43.24 9.47 -40.82
N ASP A 31 -43.80 8.82 -39.82
CA ASP A 31 -44.82 9.08 -38.79
C ASP A 31 -44.85 7.93 -37.80
N ASN A 32 -45.24 8.25 -36.59
CA ASN A 32 -46.00 7.52 -35.55
C ASN A 32 -45.93 5.97 -35.45
N ASN A 33 -45.58 5.42 -34.26
CA ASN A 33 -46.55 4.93 -33.29
C ASN A 33 -45.85 4.31 -32.08
N ASN A 34 -46.36 4.67 -30.91
CA ASN A 34 -46.40 4.07 -29.61
C ASN A 34 -45.88 2.65 -29.47
N GLU A 35 -44.95 2.47 -28.50
CA GLU A 35 -45.18 1.52 -27.41
C GLU A 35 -44.30 1.87 -26.22
N ASP A 36 -44.93 2.09 -25.09
CA ASP A 36 -44.39 2.29 -23.77
C ASP A 36 -43.55 1.10 -23.31
N GLY A 37 -42.39 1.36 -22.75
CA GLY A 37 -41.56 0.33 -22.18
C GLY A 37 -40.34 0.91 -21.43
N ASP A 38 -40.53 1.31 -20.18
CA ASP A 38 -39.67 1.21 -19.05
C ASP A 38 -38.18 1.62 -19.22
N PHE A 39 -37.89 2.90 -19.03
CA PHE A 39 -36.57 3.47 -18.80
C PHE A 39 -36.48 4.16 -17.43
N GLY A 40 -37.06 3.53 -16.38
CA GLY A 40 -37.15 4.12 -15.03
C GLY A 40 -36.10 3.67 -14.04
N ASP A 41 -35.32 2.62 -14.31
CA ASP A 41 -34.45 2.00 -13.26
C ASP A 41 -32.95 2.35 -13.34
N PHE A 42 -32.48 2.96 -14.39
CA PHE A 42 -31.04 3.30 -14.51
C PHE A 42 -30.65 4.61 -13.80
N GLU A 43 -31.58 5.53 -13.59
CA GLU A 43 -31.31 6.78 -12.85
C GLU A 43 -31.48 6.64 -11.33
N ARG A 44 -32.09 5.57 -10.85
CA ARG A 44 -32.20 5.31 -9.39
C ARG A 44 -30.97 4.70 -8.77
N GLU A 45 -30.15 3.98 -9.52
CA GLU A 45 -28.87 3.45 -9.03
C GLU A 45 -27.74 4.50 -8.95
N LEU A 46 -27.80 5.56 -9.75
CA LEU A 46 -26.86 6.68 -9.69
C LEU A 46 -27.20 7.74 -8.63
N GLY A 47 -28.43 7.74 -8.10
CA GLY A 47 -28.86 8.66 -7.03
C GLY A 47 -28.53 8.18 -5.61
N ALA A 48 -28.28 6.89 -5.41
CA ALA A 48 -27.99 6.30 -4.10
C ALA A 48 -26.51 6.34 -3.69
N ALA A 49 -25.61 6.71 -4.62
CA ALA A 49 -24.16 6.77 -4.36
C ALA A 49 -23.65 8.16 -3.92
N ARG A 50 -24.53 9.13 -3.65
CA ARG A 50 -24.15 10.50 -3.24
C ARG A 50 -24.66 10.92 -1.86
N GLY A 51 -24.80 9.98 -0.94
CA GLY A 51 -25.28 10.25 0.43
C GLY A 51 -24.42 9.64 1.53
N GLY A 52 -23.20 9.21 1.27
CA GLY A 52 -22.25 8.80 2.28
C GLY A 52 -21.54 10.02 2.86
N ILE A 53 -21.87 10.37 4.10
CA ILE A 53 -21.09 11.33 4.90
C ILE A 53 -19.79 10.63 5.25
N PHE A 54 -18.72 10.87 4.48
CA PHE A 54 -17.36 10.50 4.86
C PHE A 54 -16.95 11.37 6.04
N THR A 55 -16.63 10.77 7.16
CA THR A 55 -16.03 11.45 8.30
C THR A 55 -14.53 11.61 8.05
N GLU A 56 -13.99 12.79 8.35
CA GLU A 56 -12.55 13.15 8.16
C GLU A 56 -11.56 12.20 8.85
N ASP A 57 -12.01 11.29 9.71
CA ASP A 57 -11.18 10.27 10.38
C ASP A 57 -10.90 9.04 9.49
N GLU A 58 -11.68 8.78 8.45
CA GLU A 58 -11.43 7.69 7.48
C GLU A 58 -10.35 8.05 6.46
N ASP A 59 -10.23 9.33 6.09
CA ASP A 59 -9.16 9.81 5.20
C ASP A 59 -7.78 9.79 5.88
N TRP A 60 -7.71 9.97 7.22
CA TRP A 60 -6.45 9.86 7.97
C TRP A 60 -6.02 8.41 8.17
N THR A 61 -6.95 7.49 8.42
CA THR A 61 -6.66 6.06 8.48
C THR A 61 -6.25 5.51 7.13
N LEU A 62 -6.87 5.95 6.06
CA LEU A 62 -6.48 5.55 4.70
C LEU A 62 -5.09 6.11 4.30
N CYS A 63 -4.76 7.33 4.72
CA CYS A 63 -3.41 7.90 4.56
C CYS A 63 -2.37 7.21 5.44
N GLU A 64 -2.70 6.85 6.69
CA GLU A 64 -1.83 6.07 7.56
C GLU A 64 -1.68 4.62 7.06
N GLU A 65 -2.74 4.00 6.55
CA GLU A 65 -2.68 2.67 5.92
C GLU A 65 -1.93 2.70 4.57
N MET A 66 -2.06 3.75 3.78
CA MET A 66 -1.25 3.91 2.56
C MET A 66 0.23 4.19 2.88
N LEU A 67 0.54 4.98 3.91
CA LEU A 67 1.91 5.19 4.40
C LEU A 67 2.48 3.93 5.05
N ALA A 68 1.68 3.17 5.79
CA ALA A 68 2.06 1.88 6.36
C ALA A 68 2.22 0.80 5.27
N ALA A 69 1.44 0.85 4.18
CA ALA A 69 1.60 -0.03 3.02
C ALA A 69 2.84 0.32 2.21
N GLU A 70 3.21 1.59 2.08
CA GLU A 70 4.49 2.00 1.47
C GLU A 70 5.69 1.66 2.36
N GLU A 71 5.57 1.78 3.70
CA GLU A 71 6.59 1.30 4.64
C GLU A 71 6.66 -0.24 4.67
N ALA A 72 5.53 -0.95 4.57
CA ALA A 72 5.49 -2.42 4.48
C ALA A 72 6.06 -2.93 3.16
N ALA A 73 5.80 -2.27 2.03
CA ALA A 73 6.42 -2.58 0.75
C ALA A 73 7.93 -2.34 0.78
N GLY A 74 8.40 -1.29 1.47
CA GLY A 74 9.82 -1.06 1.73
C GLY A 74 10.45 -2.12 2.65
N THR A 75 9.73 -2.57 3.68
CA THR A 75 10.19 -3.61 4.60
C THR A 75 10.13 -5.01 4.01
N ASP A 76 9.25 -5.30 3.06
CA ASP A 76 9.23 -6.59 2.35
C ASP A 76 10.39 -6.70 1.35
N MET A 77 10.78 -5.61 0.70
CA MET A 77 12.00 -5.58 -0.09
C MET A 77 13.26 -5.72 0.78
N GLU A 78 13.27 -5.12 1.97
CA GLU A 78 14.33 -5.28 2.96
C GLU A 78 14.35 -6.69 3.59
N ARG A 79 13.19 -7.34 3.77
CA ARG A 79 13.06 -8.75 4.21
C ARG A 79 13.46 -9.73 3.12
N PHE A 80 13.17 -9.45 1.86
CA PHE A 80 13.60 -10.27 0.74
C PHE A 80 15.14 -10.28 0.67
N TRP A 81 15.80 -9.12 0.76
CA TRP A 81 17.26 -8.99 0.78
C TRP A 81 17.89 -9.58 2.05
N THR A 82 17.26 -9.45 3.22
CA THR A 82 17.77 -10.02 4.48
C THR A 82 17.57 -11.54 4.58
N SER A 83 16.59 -12.13 3.90
CA SER A 83 16.42 -13.59 3.83
C SER A 83 17.48 -14.24 2.94
N GLU A 84 17.86 -13.63 1.82
CA GLU A 84 18.98 -14.08 0.99
C GLU A 84 20.31 -14.00 1.74
N ILE A 85 20.56 -12.92 2.49
CA ILE A 85 21.77 -12.78 3.31
C ILE A 85 21.86 -13.85 4.42
N ARG A 86 20.73 -14.25 5.03
CA ARG A 86 20.70 -15.30 6.06
C ARG A 86 20.96 -16.70 5.52
N LEU A 87 20.60 -16.99 4.26
CA LEU A 87 20.93 -18.26 3.61
C LEU A 87 22.44 -18.39 3.35
N HIS A 88 23.16 -17.29 3.17
CA HIS A 88 24.60 -17.30 2.93
C HIS A 88 25.47 -17.37 4.21
N GLN A 89 24.91 -17.12 5.38
CA GLN A 89 25.66 -17.20 6.67
C GLN A 89 25.72 -18.62 7.27
N LEU A 90 25.15 -19.64 6.61
CA LEU A 90 25.10 -21.02 7.11
C LEU A 90 26.05 -22.00 6.42
N VAL A 91 27.11 -21.54 5.72
CA VAL A 91 28.16 -22.41 5.20
C VAL A 91 29.46 -22.18 6.00
N PRO A 92 29.80 -23.00 6.97
CA PRO A 92 31.14 -22.97 7.58
C PRO A 92 32.15 -23.61 6.63
N GLY A 93 33.20 -22.87 6.30
CA GLY A 93 34.38 -23.41 5.72
C GLY A 93 35.18 -24.21 6.74
N GLU A 94 35.44 -25.45 6.52
CA GLU A 94 36.50 -26.18 7.21
C GLU A 94 37.48 -26.76 6.21
N SER A 95 38.73 -26.44 6.46
CA SER A 95 39.90 -26.94 5.79
C SER A 95 40.53 -28.08 6.59
N SER A 96 41.06 -29.04 5.82
CA SER A 96 42.19 -29.93 6.09
C SER A 96 42.01 -31.22 6.87
N ASN A 97 41.86 -32.28 6.12
CA ASN A 97 42.74 -33.46 5.87
C ASN A 97 43.05 -34.50 6.98
N PRO A 98 43.52 -35.70 6.57
CA PRO A 98 42.76 -36.94 6.61
C PRO A 98 43.46 -37.97 7.49
N VAL A 99 42.80 -39.12 7.82
CA VAL A 99 43.43 -40.45 7.97
C VAL A 99 42.42 -41.57 8.27
N ALA A 100 42.35 -42.53 7.34
CA ALA A 100 42.13 -43.98 7.47
C ALA A 100 40.92 -44.59 8.22
N ALA A 101 40.18 -45.37 7.45
CA ALA A 101 39.34 -46.49 7.87
C ALA A 101 40.20 -47.62 8.52
N PRO A 102 39.67 -48.70 9.13
CA PRO A 102 38.56 -49.51 8.62
C PRO A 102 37.64 -50.22 9.65
N ALA A 103 36.50 -50.63 9.17
CA ALA A 103 35.83 -51.93 9.23
C ALA A 103 35.36 -52.61 10.51
N THR A 104 34.16 -53.14 10.35
CA THR A 104 33.59 -54.42 10.86
C THR A 104 32.76 -54.31 12.16
N ALA A 105 31.47 -54.52 12.03
CA ALA A 105 30.66 -55.72 11.89
C ALA A 105 30.07 -56.23 13.21
N THR A 106 28.75 -56.57 13.11
CA THR A 106 27.97 -57.60 13.77
C THR A 106 27.37 -57.31 15.15
N ALA A 107 26.07 -57.24 15.16
CA ALA A 107 25.08 -58.28 15.32
C ALA A 107 24.54 -58.46 16.75
N ALA A 108 23.23 -58.38 16.81
CA ALA A 108 22.30 -59.27 17.51
C ALA A 108 21.97 -59.04 18.99
N ALA A 109 20.73 -58.84 19.16
CA ALA A 109 19.75 -59.68 19.90
C ALA A 109 19.57 -59.46 21.40
N ASP A 110 18.39 -59.18 21.70
CA ASP A 110 17.40 -59.83 22.59
C ASP A 110 17.26 -59.40 24.04
N GLU A 111 15.99 -59.18 24.27
CA GLU A 111 15.13 -59.60 25.41
C GLU A 111 15.16 -58.81 26.76
N ASP A 112 13.97 -58.22 26.93
CA ASP A 112 12.94 -58.62 27.93
C ASP A 112 13.02 -58.02 29.35
N SER A 113 11.87 -57.55 29.73
CA SER A 113 11.23 -57.62 31.05
C SER A 113 11.21 -56.34 31.96
N THR A 114 9.96 -55.89 32.04
CA THR A 114 9.20 -55.60 33.29
C THR A 114 9.47 -54.39 34.14
N MET A 115 8.38 -53.64 34.25
CA MET A 115 7.77 -53.01 35.46
C MET A 115 8.58 -52.02 36.28
N GLU A 116 8.13 -50.83 36.42
CA GLU A 116 7.27 -50.25 37.48
C GLU A 116 7.32 -48.69 37.46
N GLU A 117 6.25 -48.13 37.91
CA GLU A 117 5.86 -46.76 38.07
C GLU A 117 6.86 -45.84 38.74
N ALA A 118 6.91 -44.60 38.28
CA ALA A 118 6.77 -43.40 39.15
C ALA A 118 6.77 -42.11 38.32
N ASP A 119 5.77 -41.30 38.59
CA ASP A 119 5.61 -39.89 38.30
C ASP A 119 6.90 -39.08 38.22
N HIS A 120 7.03 -38.24 37.20
CA HIS A 120 7.36 -36.84 37.37
C HIS A 120 7.15 -36.00 36.07
N ASP A 121 6.24 -35.07 36.18
CA ASP A 121 6.07 -33.87 35.38
C ASP A 121 7.38 -33.26 34.86
N SER A 122 7.42 -32.98 33.57
CA SER A 122 8.22 -31.86 33.07
C SER A 122 7.66 -31.33 31.74
N HIS A 123 6.91 -30.28 31.88
CA HIS A 123 6.45 -29.40 30.82
C HIS A 123 7.62 -28.80 30.03
N HIS A 124 7.71 -29.08 28.76
CA HIS A 124 8.43 -28.23 27.81
C HIS A 124 7.49 -27.13 27.30
N LYS A 125 7.62 -25.96 27.90
CA LYS A 125 7.02 -24.71 27.41
C LYS A 125 7.89 -24.16 26.28
N ARG A 126 7.36 -24.10 25.10
CA ARG A 126 7.82 -23.22 24.02
C ARG A 126 7.51 -21.77 24.41
N ALA A 127 8.54 -20.94 24.48
CA ALA A 127 8.43 -19.50 24.77
C ALA A 127 7.93 -18.75 23.52
N LYS A 128 6.74 -18.17 23.63
CA LYS A 128 6.28 -17.08 22.75
C LYS A 128 6.81 -15.77 23.34
N VAL A 129 7.55 -15.03 22.52
CA VAL A 129 8.03 -13.69 22.90
C VAL A 129 6.88 -12.70 22.67
N TYR A 130 6.36 -12.16 23.77
CA TYR A 130 5.50 -10.97 23.75
C TYR A 130 6.32 -9.76 24.18
N SER A 131 6.34 -8.73 23.34
CA SER A 131 6.83 -7.40 23.71
C SER A 131 5.80 -6.71 24.59
N GLY A 132 6.09 -6.53 25.86
CA GLY A 132 5.27 -5.79 26.81
C GLY A 132 5.71 -4.35 26.94
N LEU A 133 4.78 -3.44 26.78
CA LEU A 133 4.88 -2.03 27.18
C LEU A 133 4.75 -1.94 28.71
N ALA A 134 5.73 -1.31 29.34
CA ALA A 134 5.75 -1.06 30.78
C ALA A 134 5.03 0.26 31.11
N GLU A 135 4.00 0.17 31.92
CA GLU A 135 3.39 1.30 32.64
C GLU A 135 4.27 1.73 33.81
N CYS A 136 4.61 3.02 33.86
CA CYS A 136 5.15 3.65 35.07
C CYS A 136 4.02 4.27 35.88
N ARG A 137 3.81 3.73 37.08
CA ARG A 137 3.00 4.35 38.14
C ARG A 137 3.86 5.29 38.93
N SER A 138 3.37 6.52 39.11
CA SER A 138 3.87 7.55 40.00
C SER A 138 3.38 7.31 41.43
N THR A 139 4.30 7.39 42.38
CA THR A 139 3.96 7.63 43.81
C THR A 139 4.52 8.96 44.25
N SER A 140 3.65 9.69 44.91
CA SER A 140 3.82 11.00 45.54
C SER A 140 4.77 10.99 46.76
N GLY A 141 5.48 12.07 46.92
CA GLY A 141 6.17 12.40 48.19
C GLY A 141 6.54 13.88 48.27
N VAL A 142 6.00 14.54 49.25
CA VAL A 142 6.06 15.95 49.61
C VAL A 142 7.44 16.31 50.23
N SER A 143 8.03 17.46 49.97
CA SER A 143 8.23 18.61 50.86
C SER A 143 9.36 19.58 50.45
N SER A 144 8.96 20.80 50.38
CA SER A 144 9.51 22.08 50.92
C SER A 144 10.94 22.52 50.66
N ASP A 145 10.95 23.74 50.22
CA ASP A 145 11.69 24.94 50.58
C ASP A 145 12.86 25.44 49.74
N ALA A 146 12.58 26.64 49.28
CA ALA A 146 13.37 27.89 49.33
C ALA A 146 14.61 28.06 48.43
N GLY A 147 14.51 29.07 47.58
CA GLY A 147 15.61 30.09 47.51
C GLY A 147 16.31 30.27 46.17
N ASN A 148 15.91 31.31 45.53
CA ASN A 148 16.76 32.36 44.92
C ASN A 148 17.46 32.19 43.54
N SER A 149 16.99 33.01 42.64
CA SER A 149 17.70 33.84 41.63
C SER A 149 18.79 33.23 40.74
N GLY A 150 18.52 33.29 39.45
CA GLY A 150 19.60 33.18 38.46
C GLY A 150 19.01 33.02 37.02
N SER A 151 19.08 34.12 36.30
CA SER A 151 18.80 34.20 34.87
C SER A 151 19.62 33.18 34.08
N SER A 152 18.96 32.34 33.31
CA SER A 152 19.60 31.64 32.21
C SER A 152 18.59 31.41 31.05
N VAL A 153 19.07 31.79 29.92
CA VAL A 153 18.47 31.72 28.59
C VAL A 153 18.12 30.24 28.25
N GLU A 154 16.87 29.90 28.21
CA GLU A 154 16.43 28.62 27.67
C GLU A 154 16.52 28.64 26.14
N ARG A 155 17.46 27.85 25.63
CA ARG A 155 17.44 27.41 24.22
C ARG A 155 16.49 26.19 24.14
N THR A 156 15.29 26.43 23.71
CA THR A 156 14.39 25.36 23.24
C THR A 156 14.91 24.82 21.92
N VAL A 157 15.36 23.59 21.94
CA VAL A 157 15.66 22.81 20.73
C VAL A 157 14.34 22.24 20.23
N SER A 158 13.76 22.89 19.23
CA SER A 158 12.64 22.34 18.49
C SER A 158 13.17 21.38 17.42
N PHE A 159 12.75 20.13 17.46
CA PHE A 159 12.92 19.22 16.35
C PHE A 159 12.05 19.71 15.16
N GLY A 160 12.69 20.39 14.24
CA GLY A 160 12.08 20.80 12.98
C GLY A 160 12.22 19.68 11.95
N VAL A 161 11.11 19.04 11.61
CA VAL A 161 10.99 18.30 10.35
C VAL A 161 11.06 19.32 9.23
N ALA A 162 12.13 19.27 8.46
CA ALA A 162 12.38 20.22 7.38
C ALA A 162 11.49 19.92 6.18
N SER A 163 10.40 20.65 6.04
CA SER A 163 9.72 20.85 4.78
C SER A 163 10.18 22.17 4.17
N SER A 164 11.32 22.15 3.49
CA SER A 164 11.91 23.36 2.90
C SER A 164 11.19 23.89 1.64
N SER A 165 10.16 23.20 1.15
CA SER A 165 9.41 23.63 -0.04
C SER A 165 8.15 24.46 0.27
N ARG A 166 7.68 24.50 1.54
CA ARG A 166 6.51 25.31 1.93
C ARG A 166 6.84 26.76 2.27
N THR A 167 8.02 27.03 2.82
CA THR A 167 8.41 28.39 3.26
C THR A 167 8.66 29.36 2.10
N ASP A 168 9.20 28.89 0.98
CA ASP A 168 9.43 29.75 -0.20
C ASP A 168 8.13 30.09 -0.92
N THR A 169 7.16 29.18 -0.88
CA THR A 169 5.85 29.37 -1.52
C THR A 169 4.98 30.34 -0.71
N ASP A 170 5.02 30.22 0.63
CA ASP A 170 4.28 31.12 1.52
C ASP A 170 4.82 32.54 1.47
N MET A 171 6.15 32.72 1.43
CA MET A 171 6.79 34.02 1.27
C MET A 171 6.47 34.65 -0.09
N PHE A 172 6.28 33.81 -1.12
CA PHE A 172 5.96 34.25 -2.45
C PHE A 172 4.50 34.74 -2.54
N CYS A 173 3.54 34.00 -1.98
CA CYS A 173 2.14 34.44 -1.90
C CYS A 173 1.99 35.70 -1.05
N GLN A 174 2.74 35.84 0.05
CA GLN A 174 2.79 37.06 0.87
C GLN A 174 3.35 38.26 0.10
N ASN A 175 4.42 38.09 -0.67
CA ASN A 175 4.99 39.16 -1.50
C ASN A 175 4.07 39.59 -2.66
N PHE A 176 3.31 38.65 -3.22
CA PHE A 176 2.29 38.96 -4.22
C PHE A 176 1.17 39.85 -3.64
N ILE A 177 0.66 39.46 -2.48
CA ILE A 177 -0.36 40.21 -1.74
C ILE A 177 0.12 41.62 -1.39
N LEU A 178 1.39 41.75 -0.92
CA LEU A 178 2.00 43.00 -0.57
C LEU A 178 2.22 43.96 -1.77
N ASN A 179 2.71 43.44 -2.89
CA ASN A 179 3.06 44.27 -4.06
C ASN A 179 1.82 44.71 -4.83
N TYR A 180 0.72 43.98 -4.77
CA TYR A 180 -0.51 44.36 -5.45
C TYR A 180 -1.26 45.48 -4.72
N SER A 181 -1.20 45.55 -3.41
CA SER A 181 -1.82 46.62 -2.59
C SER A 181 -1.22 47.99 -2.78
N ARG A 182 0.03 48.09 -3.32
CA ARG A 182 0.75 49.38 -3.47
C ARG A 182 0.55 50.07 -4.82
N LYS A 183 -0.07 49.45 -5.83
CA LYS A 183 -0.04 50.01 -7.21
C LYS A 183 -1.35 50.63 -7.75
N ASP A 184 -2.43 50.64 -6.99
CA ASP A 184 -3.71 51.23 -7.46
C ASP A 184 -3.81 52.77 -7.22
N GLY A 185 -2.71 53.47 -6.96
CA GLY A 185 -2.73 54.90 -6.63
C GLY A 185 -1.89 55.82 -7.50
N ARG A 186 -1.56 55.52 -8.78
CA ARG A 186 -1.00 56.52 -9.67
C ARG A 186 -1.38 56.27 -11.13
N LYS A 187 -2.21 57.19 -11.67
CA LYS A 187 -2.24 57.53 -13.07
C LYS A 187 -1.04 58.43 -13.32
N ASP A 188 -0.19 58.14 -14.29
CA ASP A 188 0.63 59.09 -14.97
C ASP A 188 0.68 58.74 -16.45
N ASP A 189 0.21 59.73 -17.21
CA ASP A 189 0.38 59.90 -18.65
C ASP A 189 1.84 60.24 -18.92
N GLY A 190 2.40 59.78 -20.04
CA GLY A 190 3.66 60.33 -20.55
C GLY A 190 4.39 59.41 -21.53
N ASP A 191 4.34 59.81 -22.77
CA ASP A 191 5.08 59.44 -23.96
C ASP A 191 6.58 59.11 -23.75
N ASP A 192 7.24 58.28 -24.47
CA ASP A 192 7.99 58.50 -25.70
C ASP A 192 9.07 57.41 -25.97
N ASN A 193 9.13 56.99 -27.21
CA ASN A 193 10.19 56.57 -28.11
C ASN A 193 11.53 55.97 -27.63
N GLY A 194 11.91 54.91 -28.33
CA GLY A 194 13.32 54.53 -28.54
C GLY A 194 13.57 53.10 -28.91
N SER A 195 13.76 52.88 -30.19
CA SER A 195 14.12 51.66 -30.91
C SER A 195 15.36 50.93 -30.37
N SER A 196 15.34 49.59 -30.41
CA SER A 196 16.38 48.84 -31.11
C SER A 196 16.01 47.33 -31.19
N ASP A 197 16.17 46.83 -32.37
CA ASP A 197 15.85 45.48 -32.88
C ASP A 197 16.61 44.38 -32.16
N ALA A 198 15.87 43.38 -31.61
CA ALA A 198 16.30 42.01 -31.50
C ALA A 198 15.05 41.17 -31.77
N GLU A 199 14.99 40.54 -32.91
CA GLU A 199 13.93 39.59 -33.29
C GLU A 199 14.11 38.31 -32.43
N ASP A 200 13.45 38.29 -31.25
CA ASP A 200 13.10 37.04 -30.58
C ASP A 200 11.75 36.56 -31.11
N PHE A 201 11.73 35.43 -31.74
CA PHE A 201 10.51 34.71 -32.12
C PHE A 201 9.82 34.26 -30.84
N GLU A 202 9.08 35.11 -30.19
CA GLU A 202 8.10 34.73 -29.18
C GLU A 202 6.88 34.12 -29.90
N VAL A 203 6.68 32.83 -29.70
CA VAL A 203 5.43 32.19 -30.05
C VAL A 203 4.36 32.71 -29.09
N HIS A 204 3.65 33.78 -29.49
CA HIS A 204 2.49 34.29 -28.79
C HIS A 204 1.33 33.28 -28.99
N ILE A 205 1.09 32.44 -27.98
CA ILE A 205 -0.17 31.73 -27.87
C ILE A 205 -1.13 32.70 -27.20
N ASP A 206 -1.97 33.35 -28.01
CA ASP A 206 -3.05 34.21 -27.52
C ASP A 206 -4.19 33.33 -26.96
N LEU A 207 -4.07 32.95 -25.68
CA LEU A 207 -5.16 32.37 -24.94
C LEU A 207 -6.22 33.45 -24.68
N THR A 208 -7.46 33.19 -25.10
CA THR A 208 -8.55 34.09 -24.79
C THR A 208 -8.80 34.13 -23.27
N ASP A 209 -9.34 35.27 -22.78
CA ASP A 209 -9.62 35.45 -21.35
C ASP A 209 -10.58 34.38 -20.82
N ASP A 210 -11.52 33.88 -21.63
CA ASP A 210 -12.47 32.83 -21.30
C ASP A 210 -11.76 31.48 -21.09
N LEU A 211 -10.78 31.14 -21.95
CA LEU A 211 -9.97 29.92 -21.80
C LEU A 211 -9.07 30.00 -20.55
N LEU A 212 -8.47 31.17 -20.32
CA LEU A 212 -7.68 31.39 -19.10
C LEU A 212 -8.57 31.28 -17.85
N HIS A 213 -9.77 31.78 -17.88
CA HIS A 213 -10.72 31.64 -16.77
C HIS A 213 -11.08 30.17 -16.52
N MET A 214 -11.35 29.41 -17.59
CA MET A 214 -11.63 27.98 -17.49
C MET A 214 -10.42 27.21 -16.90
N VAL A 215 -9.21 27.44 -17.41
CA VAL A 215 -7.99 26.79 -16.90
C VAL A 215 -7.72 27.17 -15.45
N PHE A 216 -7.86 28.47 -15.10
CA PHE A 216 -7.57 28.95 -13.76
C PHE A 216 -8.60 28.51 -12.72
N SER A 217 -9.80 28.11 -13.15
CA SER A 217 -10.81 27.54 -12.24
C SER A 217 -10.38 26.20 -11.60
N PHE A 218 -9.39 25.52 -12.19
CA PHE A 218 -8.81 24.29 -11.64
C PHE A 218 -7.57 24.53 -10.76
N LEU A 219 -7.09 25.78 -10.65
CA LEU A 219 -5.88 26.10 -9.90
C LEU A 219 -6.20 26.44 -8.45
N ASN A 220 -5.34 25.99 -7.54
CA ASN A 220 -5.37 26.46 -6.15
C ASN A 220 -4.82 27.89 -6.05
N HIS A 221 -5.03 28.57 -4.90
CA HIS A 221 -4.62 29.96 -4.71
C HIS A 221 -3.11 30.21 -4.88
N VAL A 222 -2.28 29.21 -4.55
CA VAL A 222 -0.81 29.29 -4.73
C VAL A 222 -0.45 29.29 -6.21
N ASP A 223 -1.08 28.42 -6.99
CA ASP A 223 -0.82 28.34 -8.42
C ASP A 223 -1.46 29.51 -9.19
N LEU A 224 -2.60 30.05 -8.70
CA LEU A 224 -3.14 31.33 -9.18
C LEU A 224 -2.14 32.50 -8.96
N CYS A 225 -1.52 32.58 -7.79
CA CYS A 225 -0.46 33.56 -7.51
C CYS A 225 0.76 33.36 -8.42
N ARG A 226 1.17 32.13 -8.69
CA ARG A 226 2.25 31.83 -9.64
C ARG A 226 1.89 32.23 -11.07
N SER A 227 0.67 31.90 -11.49
CA SER A 227 0.15 32.29 -12.81
C SER A 227 0.14 33.80 -13.01
N ALA A 228 -0.18 34.55 -11.96
CA ALA A 228 -0.13 36.04 -11.98
C ALA A 228 1.25 36.63 -12.29
N MET A 229 2.32 35.85 -12.22
CA MET A 229 3.69 36.30 -12.50
C MET A 229 4.14 36.06 -13.94
N VAL A 230 3.39 35.28 -14.70
CA VAL A 230 3.74 34.90 -16.07
C VAL A 230 3.68 36.13 -17.01
N CYS A 231 2.55 36.80 -17.09
CA CYS A 231 2.38 38.01 -17.92
C CYS A 231 1.25 38.92 -17.38
N ARG A 232 1.03 40.08 -18.01
CA ARG A 232 -0.02 41.05 -17.59
C ARG A 232 -1.43 40.45 -17.73
N GLN A 233 -1.72 39.75 -18.83
CA GLN A 233 -3.01 39.10 -19.07
C GLN A 233 -3.32 38.05 -17.99
N TRP A 234 -2.40 37.12 -17.73
CA TRP A 234 -2.55 36.08 -16.69
C TRP A 234 -2.72 36.68 -15.29
N ARG A 235 -2.07 37.81 -15.02
CA ARG A 235 -2.24 38.55 -13.76
C ARG A 235 -3.66 39.11 -13.59
N VAL A 236 -4.25 39.62 -14.67
CA VAL A 236 -5.64 40.10 -14.65
C VAL A 236 -6.60 38.96 -14.52
N ALA A 237 -6.42 37.91 -15.32
CA ALA A 237 -7.26 36.71 -15.28
C ALA A 237 -7.24 36.00 -13.92
N SER A 238 -6.04 35.82 -13.31
CA SER A 238 -5.90 35.14 -11.99
C SER A 238 -6.48 35.99 -10.83
N ALA A 239 -6.66 37.28 -11.02
CA ALA A 239 -7.25 38.18 -10.01
C ALA A 239 -8.79 38.23 -10.08
N HIS A 240 -9.43 37.47 -10.97
CA HIS A 240 -10.88 37.47 -11.13
C HIS A 240 -11.60 37.06 -9.84
N GLU A 241 -12.67 37.77 -9.46
CA GLU A 241 -13.36 37.64 -8.18
C GLU A 241 -13.89 36.22 -7.91
N GLU A 242 -14.25 35.46 -8.97
CA GLU A 242 -14.76 34.10 -8.82
C GLU A 242 -13.77 33.12 -8.19
N PHE A 243 -12.47 33.30 -8.45
CA PHE A 243 -11.41 32.45 -7.89
C PHE A 243 -11.11 32.77 -6.42
N TRP A 244 -11.57 33.92 -5.93
CA TRP A 244 -11.32 34.41 -4.57
C TRP A 244 -12.59 34.50 -3.71
N LYS A 245 -13.63 33.72 -4.08
CA LYS A 245 -14.80 33.49 -3.22
C LYS A 245 -14.43 32.78 -1.92
N VAL A 246 -13.41 31.89 -1.97
CA VAL A 246 -12.82 31.21 -0.83
C VAL A 246 -11.45 31.85 -0.54
N LEU A 247 -11.28 32.47 0.63
CA LEU A 247 -10.01 33.02 1.07
C LEU A 247 -9.33 32.07 2.04
N ASN A 248 -8.41 31.25 1.54
CA ASN A 248 -7.69 30.25 2.33
C ASN A 248 -6.28 30.75 2.72
N PHE A 249 -6.09 30.98 4.02
CA PHE A 249 -4.83 31.39 4.66
C PHE A 249 -4.40 30.37 5.72
N GLU A 250 -4.76 29.13 5.57
CA GLU A 250 -4.43 28.04 6.49
C GLU A 250 -2.93 27.94 6.75
N ASN A 251 -2.51 28.02 8.01
CA ASN A 251 -1.12 27.98 8.48
C ASN A 251 -0.19 29.06 7.84
N MET A 252 -0.76 30.10 7.23
CA MET A 252 0.00 31.20 6.61
C MET A 252 0.31 32.30 7.62
N ARG A 253 1.51 32.90 7.49
CA ARG A 253 1.91 34.07 8.28
C ARG A 253 1.44 35.35 7.57
N ILE A 254 0.18 35.73 7.74
CA ILE A 254 -0.39 36.93 7.21
C ILE A 254 -0.52 38.00 8.29
N SER A 255 -0.20 39.27 7.96
CA SER A 255 -0.45 40.41 8.85
C SER A 255 -1.92 40.85 8.80
N ILE A 256 -2.38 41.51 9.86
CA ILE A 256 -3.77 42.04 9.92
C ILE A 256 -4.04 42.97 8.75
N GLU A 257 -3.08 43.86 8.41
CA GLU A 257 -3.22 44.80 7.31
C GLU A 257 -3.31 44.16 5.94
N GLN A 258 -2.48 43.14 5.69
CA GLN A 258 -2.53 42.33 4.47
C GLN A 258 -3.89 41.61 4.30
N PHE A 259 -4.35 41.00 5.36
CA PHE A 259 -5.64 40.32 5.37
C PHE A 259 -6.80 41.29 5.13
N GLU A 260 -6.78 42.45 5.78
CA GLU A 260 -7.80 43.53 5.58
C GLU A 260 -7.81 43.99 4.14
N ASN A 261 -6.64 44.20 3.52
CA ASN A 261 -6.54 44.58 2.11
C ASN A 261 -7.13 43.50 1.18
N MET A 262 -6.95 42.22 1.50
CA MET A 262 -7.56 41.14 0.73
C MET A 262 -9.09 41.13 0.88
N CYS A 263 -9.61 41.31 2.09
CA CYS A 263 -11.06 41.43 2.33
C CYS A 263 -11.68 42.61 1.61
N HIS A 264 -10.98 43.75 1.56
CA HIS A 264 -11.44 44.92 0.80
C HIS A 264 -11.41 44.71 -0.71
N ARG A 265 -10.42 43.97 -1.21
CA ARG A 265 -10.31 43.65 -2.62
C ARG A 265 -11.39 42.65 -3.08
N TYR A 266 -11.73 41.68 -2.25
CA TYR A 266 -12.70 40.63 -2.53
C TYR A 266 -13.86 40.67 -1.54
N PRO A 267 -14.69 41.73 -1.52
CA PRO A 267 -15.73 41.92 -0.50
C PRO A 267 -16.86 40.89 -0.59
N ASN A 268 -16.98 40.18 -1.72
CA ASN A 268 -17.98 39.15 -1.98
C ASN A 268 -17.46 37.74 -1.65
N ALA A 269 -16.29 37.63 -1.00
CA ALA A 269 -15.82 36.34 -0.50
C ALA A 269 -16.86 35.73 0.47
N THR A 270 -17.16 34.46 0.25
CA THR A 270 -18.16 33.70 1.01
C THR A 270 -17.55 32.81 2.08
N GLU A 271 -16.30 32.39 1.89
CA GLU A 271 -15.61 31.48 2.80
C GLU A 271 -14.24 32.03 3.20
N VAL A 272 -13.88 31.92 4.45
CA VAL A 272 -12.59 32.33 5.01
C VAL A 272 -12.03 31.21 5.89
N ASN A 273 -10.82 30.72 5.56
CA ASN A 273 -10.04 29.80 6.37
C ASN A 273 -8.75 30.46 6.84
N ILE A 274 -8.63 30.71 8.15
CA ILE A 274 -7.46 31.29 8.82
C ILE A 274 -6.93 30.39 9.95
N TYR A 275 -7.15 29.08 9.83
CA TYR A 275 -6.64 28.10 10.77
C TYR A 275 -5.12 28.15 10.87
N GLY A 276 -4.59 28.25 12.08
CA GLY A 276 -3.15 28.31 12.32
C GLY A 276 -2.46 29.62 11.95
N ALA A 277 -3.18 30.66 11.53
CA ALA A 277 -2.62 31.96 11.27
C ALA A 277 -2.27 32.72 12.58
N PRO A 278 -1.21 33.54 12.63
CA PRO A 278 -0.92 34.37 13.80
C PRO A 278 -2.05 35.41 13.98
N ALA A 279 -2.35 35.76 15.22
CA ALA A 279 -3.41 36.71 15.58
C ALA A 279 -4.82 36.33 15.06
N VAL A 280 -5.15 35.03 15.01
CA VAL A 280 -6.39 34.46 14.46
C VAL A 280 -7.66 35.21 14.91
N ASN A 281 -7.72 35.62 16.20
CA ASN A 281 -8.89 36.36 16.74
C ASN A 281 -9.08 37.72 16.05
N ALA A 282 -8.00 38.49 15.82
CA ALA A 282 -8.08 39.79 15.16
C ALA A 282 -8.42 39.63 13.66
N LEU A 283 -7.88 38.60 12.99
CA LEU A 283 -8.20 38.30 11.60
C LEU A 283 -9.67 37.91 11.45
N ALA A 284 -10.18 37.02 12.32
CA ALA A 284 -11.57 36.58 12.30
C ALA A 284 -12.53 37.78 12.56
N LEU A 285 -12.18 38.68 13.48
CA LEU A 285 -12.95 39.88 13.72
C LEU A 285 -12.98 40.81 12.49
N LYS A 286 -11.85 40.95 11.79
CA LYS A 286 -11.78 41.68 10.53
C LYS A 286 -12.63 41.05 9.43
N ALA A 287 -12.57 39.70 9.26
CA ALA A 287 -13.42 38.99 8.31
C ALA A 287 -14.91 39.25 8.59
N ALA A 288 -15.34 39.11 9.85
CA ALA A 288 -16.72 39.33 10.28
C ALA A 288 -17.22 40.75 10.03
N THR A 289 -16.35 41.76 10.19
CA THR A 289 -16.75 43.16 10.04
C THR A 289 -16.64 43.70 8.62
N THR A 290 -15.79 43.08 7.76
CA THR A 290 -15.52 43.58 6.40
C THR A 290 -16.32 42.84 5.33
N LEU A 291 -16.46 41.52 5.45
CA LEU A 291 -17.12 40.68 4.44
C LEU A 291 -18.64 40.62 4.68
N ARG A 292 -19.40 41.13 3.73
CA ARG A 292 -20.87 41.16 3.84
C ARG A 292 -21.56 39.87 3.51
N ASN A 293 -20.90 39.03 2.68
CA ASN A 293 -21.43 37.76 2.16
C ASN A 293 -20.78 36.55 2.81
N LEU A 294 -20.14 36.71 3.95
CA LEU A 294 -19.47 35.61 4.64
C LEU A 294 -20.49 34.52 5.04
N GLU A 295 -20.36 33.35 4.45
CA GLU A 295 -21.19 32.14 4.72
C GLU A 295 -20.47 31.13 5.61
N ALA A 296 -19.15 30.95 5.44
CA ALA A 296 -18.37 29.98 6.21
C ALA A 296 -17.07 30.62 6.76
N LEU A 297 -16.77 30.32 8.03
CA LEU A 297 -15.56 30.78 8.72
C LEU A 297 -14.88 29.62 9.45
N THR A 298 -13.61 29.33 9.08
CA THR A 298 -12.77 28.36 9.75
C THR A 298 -11.61 29.04 10.46
N ILE A 299 -11.49 28.81 11.78
CA ILE A 299 -10.50 29.42 12.68
C ILE A 299 -9.89 28.38 13.62
N GLY A 300 -8.67 28.61 14.12
CA GLY A 300 -8.10 27.70 15.12
C GLY A 300 -6.67 28.04 15.52
N LYS A 301 -6.10 27.22 16.39
CA LYS A 301 -4.73 27.37 16.97
C LYS A 301 -4.47 28.73 17.62
N GLY A 302 -5.38 29.19 18.47
CA GLY A 302 -5.18 30.48 19.14
C GLY A 302 -6.17 30.76 20.26
N GLN A 303 -6.04 31.94 20.85
CA GLN A 303 -7.01 32.44 21.83
C GLN A 303 -8.11 33.22 21.11
N ILE A 304 -9.35 32.89 21.35
CA ILE A 304 -10.54 33.47 20.74
C ILE A 304 -11.35 34.16 21.83
N SER A 305 -11.59 35.46 21.64
CA SER A 305 -12.32 36.28 22.60
C SER A 305 -13.84 36.19 22.39
N GLU A 306 -14.60 36.51 23.46
CA GLU A 306 -16.05 36.57 23.41
C GLU A 306 -16.57 37.62 22.41
N ASN A 307 -15.83 38.72 22.21
CA ASN A 307 -16.19 39.78 21.28
C ASN A 307 -16.28 39.26 19.82
N LEU A 308 -15.54 38.21 19.46
CA LEU A 308 -15.66 37.60 18.14
C LEU A 308 -17.06 36.96 17.97
N PHE A 309 -17.55 36.24 18.97
CA PHE A 309 -18.88 35.60 18.88
C PHE A 309 -20.01 36.62 18.79
N GLN A 310 -19.86 37.79 19.42
CA GLN A 310 -20.78 38.89 19.25
C GLN A 310 -20.78 39.43 17.82
N ALA A 311 -19.58 39.68 17.26
CA ALA A 311 -19.42 40.13 15.88
C ALA A 311 -19.95 39.13 14.84
N LEU A 312 -19.74 37.83 15.07
CA LEU A 312 -20.31 36.78 14.24
C LEU A 312 -21.84 36.75 14.29
N GLY A 313 -22.45 37.10 15.44
CA GLY A 313 -23.93 37.25 15.60
C GLY A 313 -24.56 38.30 14.67
N GLU A 314 -23.75 39.28 14.21
CA GLU A 314 -24.19 40.32 13.28
C GLU A 314 -24.03 39.91 11.80
N CYS A 315 -23.35 38.80 11.51
CA CYS A 315 -23.08 38.34 10.13
C CYS A 315 -24.32 37.63 9.55
N ASN A 316 -25.22 38.34 8.94
CA ASN A 316 -26.52 37.81 8.49
C ASN A 316 -26.46 36.67 7.46
N MET A 317 -25.36 36.48 6.74
CA MET A 317 -25.21 35.41 5.72
C MET A 317 -24.54 34.17 6.27
N LEU A 318 -23.98 34.22 7.48
CA LEU A 318 -23.18 33.15 8.08
C LEU A 318 -24.01 31.88 8.30
N ARG A 319 -23.54 30.76 7.78
CA ARG A 319 -24.18 29.46 7.83
C ARG A 319 -23.33 28.40 8.54
N SER A 320 -22.00 28.47 8.42
CA SER A 320 -21.07 27.51 9.01
C SER A 320 -19.93 28.22 9.76
N VAL A 321 -19.62 27.74 10.96
CA VAL A 321 -18.47 28.19 11.77
C VAL A 321 -17.74 26.98 12.31
N THR A 322 -16.45 26.90 11.98
CA THR A 322 -15.54 25.87 12.49
C THR A 322 -14.45 26.49 13.34
N VAL A 323 -14.34 26.06 14.60
CA VAL A 323 -13.34 26.46 15.58
C VAL A 323 -12.58 25.24 16.06
N SER A 324 -11.29 25.15 15.78
CA SER A 324 -10.50 23.96 16.13
C SER A 324 -9.23 24.32 16.92
N GLU A 325 -8.89 23.50 17.94
CA GLU A 325 -7.64 23.63 18.71
C GLU A 325 -7.44 25.02 19.37
N ALA A 326 -8.53 25.67 19.78
CA ALA A 326 -8.53 27.02 20.31
C ALA A 326 -8.82 27.07 21.82
N VAL A 327 -8.41 28.16 22.46
CA VAL A 327 -8.83 28.54 23.81
C VAL A 327 -9.92 29.61 23.69
N LEU A 328 -11.13 29.31 24.12
CA LEU A 328 -12.25 30.23 24.08
C LEU A 328 -12.32 31.08 25.36
N GLY A 329 -12.31 32.38 25.22
CA GLY A 329 -12.24 33.32 26.34
C GLY A 329 -10.95 33.14 27.17
N ASN A 330 -11.05 33.28 28.49
CA ASN A 330 -9.93 32.98 29.40
C ASN A 330 -9.91 31.52 29.89
N GLY A 331 -10.73 30.63 29.26
CA GLY A 331 -10.86 29.23 29.61
C GLY A 331 -11.70 28.92 30.84
N ALA A 332 -12.10 29.93 31.61
CA ALA A 332 -12.95 29.78 32.81
C ALA A 332 -14.31 30.48 32.67
N GLN A 333 -14.45 31.39 31.72
CA GLN A 333 -15.70 32.10 31.44
C GLN A 333 -16.71 31.21 30.71
N GLU A 334 -17.97 31.55 30.87
CA GLU A 334 -19.07 31.06 30.03
C GLU A 334 -19.01 31.82 28.69
N ILE A 335 -19.05 31.07 27.59
CA ILE A 335 -19.08 31.62 26.24
C ILE A 335 -20.51 31.54 25.72
N HIS A 336 -21.06 32.73 25.36
CA HIS A 336 -22.38 32.82 24.76
C HIS A 336 -22.27 32.98 23.23
N LEU A 337 -22.85 32.04 22.50
CA LEU A 337 -22.95 32.10 21.04
C LEU A 337 -24.45 32.17 20.66
N SER A 338 -24.84 33.28 20.03
CA SER A 338 -26.20 33.47 19.54
C SER A 338 -26.19 33.89 18.08
N HIS A 339 -26.89 33.12 17.22
CA HIS A 339 -26.98 33.44 15.78
C HIS A 339 -28.28 32.85 15.17
N ASP A 340 -29.06 33.68 14.48
CA ASP A 340 -30.39 33.29 14.02
C ASP A 340 -30.38 32.41 12.75
N ARG A 341 -29.31 32.39 11.95
CA ARG A 341 -29.22 31.69 10.65
C ARG A 341 -28.15 30.63 10.56
N LEU A 342 -27.34 30.45 11.59
CA LEU A 342 -26.28 29.44 11.62
C LEU A 342 -26.91 28.06 11.51
N ARG A 343 -26.37 27.25 10.60
CA ARG A 343 -26.82 25.87 10.35
C ARG A 343 -25.83 24.83 10.84
N GLU A 344 -24.56 25.15 10.79
CA GLU A 344 -23.47 24.27 11.18
C GLU A 344 -22.51 24.97 12.13
N LEU A 345 -22.14 24.30 13.23
CA LEU A 345 -21.18 24.78 14.22
C LEU A 345 -20.28 23.64 14.67
N LYS A 346 -18.98 23.75 14.42
CA LYS A 346 -17.98 22.81 14.90
C LYS A 346 -17.03 23.51 15.88
N ILE A 347 -16.95 23.06 17.12
CA ILE A 347 -16.01 23.54 18.16
C ILE A 347 -15.24 22.32 18.66
N THR A 348 -14.14 21.98 17.98
CA THR A 348 -13.42 20.73 18.17
C THR A 348 -12.06 20.93 18.84
N LYS A 349 -11.69 20.04 19.76
CA LYS A 349 -10.40 20.09 20.50
C LYS A 349 -10.17 21.43 21.22
N CYS A 350 -11.24 22.11 21.63
CA CYS A 350 -11.18 23.46 22.22
C CYS A 350 -11.16 23.40 23.76
N ARG A 351 -10.52 24.41 24.36
CA ARG A 351 -10.55 24.66 25.81
C ARG A 351 -11.63 25.69 26.15
N VAL A 352 -12.74 25.21 26.70
CA VAL A 352 -13.86 26.04 27.16
C VAL A 352 -14.54 25.33 28.33
N MET A 353 -14.84 26.04 29.43
CA MET A 353 -15.47 25.39 30.61
C MET A 353 -17.01 25.33 30.50
N ARG A 354 -17.61 26.38 30.01
CA ARG A 354 -19.07 26.51 29.88
C ARG A 354 -19.39 27.10 28.53
N LEU A 355 -20.35 26.50 27.85
CA LEU A 355 -20.79 26.94 26.52
C LEU A 355 -22.31 27.06 26.50
N SER A 356 -22.82 28.21 26.09
CA SER A 356 -24.25 28.47 25.90
C SER A 356 -24.52 28.84 24.44
N ILE A 357 -25.25 27.98 23.72
CA ILE A 357 -25.55 28.13 22.29
C ILE A 357 -27.03 28.38 22.09
N ARG A 358 -27.33 29.51 21.46
CA ARG A 358 -28.70 29.89 21.08
C ARG A 358 -28.76 30.09 19.56
N CYS A 359 -28.95 29.02 18.80
CA CYS A 359 -29.01 29.05 17.34
C CYS A 359 -30.25 28.31 16.84
N PRO A 360 -31.39 29.01 16.61
CA PRO A 360 -32.67 28.36 16.32
C PRO A 360 -32.70 27.61 14.99
N GLN A 361 -31.78 27.90 14.04
CA GLN A 361 -31.68 27.23 12.73
C GLN A 361 -30.54 26.20 12.66
N LEU A 362 -29.82 25.97 13.77
CA LEU A 362 -28.70 25.04 13.80
C LEU A 362 -29.18 23.60 13.58
N ARG A 363 -28.55 22.91 12.64
CA ARG A 363 -28.83 21.52 12.29
C ARG A 363 -27.69 20.59 12.73
N THR A 364 -26.46 21.06 12.62
CA THR A 364 -25.28 20.26 12.95
C THR A 364 -24.45 20.97 14.02
N LEU A 365 -24.15 20.25 15.11
CA LEU A 365 -23.30 20.73 16.19
C LEU A 365 -22.28 19.64 16.54
N SER A 366 -20.98 19.93 16.34
CA SER A 366 -19.89 19.08 16.86
C SER A 366 -19.08 19.83 17.90
N LEU A 367 -18.93 19.22 19.07
CA LEU A 367 -18.16 19.70 20.22
C LEU A 367 -16.99 18.73 20.56
N LYS A 368 -16.66 17.85 19.65
CA LYS A 368 -15.72 16.72 19.76
C LYS A 368 -14.40 17.10 20.42
N ARG A 369 -13.94 16.28 21.39
CA ARG A 369 -12.65 16.45 22.11
C ARG A 369 -12.48 17.80 22.80
N SER A 370 -13.57 18.49 23.11
CA SER A 370 -13.51 19.80 23.80
C SER A 370 -13.61 19.63 25.31
N ASN A 371 -12.80 20.41 26.02
CA ASN A 371 -12.65 20.30 27.48
C ASN A 371 -13.68 21.18 28.21
N MET A 372 -14.98 20.80 28.14
CA MET A 372 -16.08 21.53 28.76
C MET A 372 -16.74 20.72 29.86
N SER A 373 -17.28 21.42 30.87
CA SER A 373 -18.04 20.81 31.96
C SER A 373 -19.56 21.00 31.83
N GLN A 374 -19.99 21.99 31.08
CA GLN A 374 -21.43 22.31 30.84
C GLN A 374 -21.63 22.81 29.41
N ALA A 375 -22.68 22.33 28.76
CA ALA A 375 -23.19 22.81 27.48
C ALA A 375 -24.68 23.08 27.60
N MET A 376 -25.11 24.33 27.41
CA MET A 376 -26.53 24.71 27.35
C MET A 376 -26.91 24.94 25.91
N LEU A 377 -27.83 24.13 25.37
CA LEU A 377 -28.25 24.17 23.98
C LEU A 377 -29.69 24.66 23.88
N ILE A 378 -29.91 25.71 23.06
CA ILE A 378 -31.22 26.18 22.67
C ILE A 378 -31.29 26.14 21.16
N CYS A 379 -31.36 24.91 20.63
CA CYS A 379 -31.25 24.59 19.21
C CYS A 379 -32.40 23.65 18.80
N PRO A 380 -33.65 24.10 18.67
CA PRO A 380 -34.81 23.24 18.49
C PRO A 380 -34.84 22.45 17.19
N LEU A 381 -34.05 22.85 16.17
CA LEU A 381 -33.95 22.18 14.87
C LEU A 381 -32.67 21.33 14.73
N LEU A 382 -31.95 21.11 15.83
CA LEU A 382 -30.70 20.33 15.79
C LEU A 382 -31.01 18.88 15.43
N GLN A 383 -30.33 18.39 14.39
CA GLN A 383 -30.44 17.04 13.85
C GLN A 383 -29.23 16.18 14.24
N LEU A 384 -28.02 16.75 14.22
CA LEU A 384 -26.78 16.05 14.57
C LEU A 384 -26.10 16.72 15.77
N LEU A 385 -25.83 15.94 16.80
CA LEU A 385 -25.07 16.34 17.99
C LEU A 385 -23.90 15.39 18.20
N ASP A 386 -22.67 15.88 18.01
CA ASP A 386 -21.43 15.17 18.28
C ASP A 386 -20.74 15.80 19.50
N ILE A 387 -20.67 15.03 20.59
CA ILE A 387 -19.98 15.39 21.84
C ILE A 387 -18.93 14.34 22.20
N ALA A 388 -18.44 13.61 21.22
CA ALA A 388 -17.45 12.56 21.38
C ALA A 388 -16.19 13.03 22.12
N SER A 389 -15.69 12.21 23.03
CA SER A 389 -14.48 12.47 23.83
C SER A 389 -14.53 13.76 24.68
N CYS A 390 -15.70 14.21 25.10
CA CYS A 390 -15.87 15.33 26.02
C CYS A 390 -15.79 14.87 27.49
N HIS A 391 -14.61 14.40 27.93
CA HIS A 391 -14.39 13.70 29.20
C HIS A 391 -14.78 14.47 30.47
N LYS A 392 -14.89 15.79 30.41
CA LYS A 392 -15.31 16.62 31.58
C LYS A 392 -16.81 16.92 31.60
N LEU A 393 -17.51 16.58 30.54
CA LEU A 393 -18.96 16.76 30.50
C LEU A 393 -19.61 15.62 31.29
N LEU A 394 -20.35 15.99 32.34
CA LEU A 394 -21.01 15.03 33.23
C LEU A 394 -22.25 14.43 32.57
N ASP A 395 -22.66 13.23 32.99
CA ASP A 395 -23.84 12.51 32.51
C ASP A 395 -25.10 13.38 32.49
N ALA A 396 -25.41 14.08 33.61
CA ALA A 396 -26.55 15.02 33.69
C ALA A 396 -26.47 16.20 32.71
N ALA A 397 -25.24 16.65 32.39
CA ALA A 397 -25.07 17.75 31.44
C ALA A 397 -25.27 17.25 29.98
N ILE A 398 -24.80 16.03 29.65
CA ILE A 398 -25.04 15.37 28.36
C ILE A 398 -26.55 15.17 28.17
N ARG A 399 -27.23 14.63 29.16
CA ARG A 399 -28.65 14.42 29.19
C ARG A 399 -29.41 15.72 28.92
N SER A 400 -29.10 16.77 29.69
CA SER A 400 -29.75 18.09 29.53
C SER A 400 -29.52 18.68 28.13
N ALA A 401 -28.34 18.55 27.58
CA ALA A 401 -28.01 19.04 26.24
C ALA A 401 -28.83 18.31 25.16
N ALA A 402 -28.83 16.98 25.18
CA ALA A 402 -29.52 16.18 24.17
C ALA A 402 -31.04 16.28 24.26
N THR A 403 -31.65 16.24 25.50
CA THR A 403 -33.10 16.35 25.67
C THR A 403 -33.67 17.71 25.30
N SER A 404 -32.80 18.75 25.24
CA SER A 404 -33.18 20.09 24.74
C SER A 404 -33.33 20.17 23.22
N CYS A 405 -32.99 19.09 22.46
CA CYS A 405 -32.98 19.04 21.02
C CYS A 405 -33.95 17.95 20.48
N PRO A 406 -35.26 18.21 20.42
CA PRO A 406 -36.29 17.19 20.13
C PRO A 406 -36.27 16.65 18.69
N GLN A 407 -35.58 17.33 17.77
CA GLN A 407 -35.46 16.92 16.37
C GLN A 407 -34.15 16.12 16.10
N LEU A 408 -33.47 15.64 17.16
CA LEU A 408 -32.22 14.96 17.05
C LEU A 408 -32.38 13.62 16.31
N GLU A 409 -31.63 13.46 15.24
CA GLU A 409 -31.57 12.27 14.37
C GLU A 409 -30.29 11.47 14.61
N SER A 410 -29.16 12.15 14.88
CA SER A 410 -27.85 11.54 15.11
C SER A 410 -27.20 12.08 16.38
N LEU A 411 -26.75 11.14 17.23
CA LEU A 411 -26.06 11.43 18.49
C LEU A 411 -24.77 10.63 18.61
N ASP A 412 -23.65 11.33 18.74
CA ASP A 412 -22.35 10.74 19.08
C ASP A 412 -21.94 11.16 20.50
N VAL A 413 -21.91 10.18 21.40
CA VAL A 413 -21.43 10.30 22.79
C VAL A 413 -20.20 9.41 23.03
N SER A 414 -19.56 8.97 21.98
CA SER A 414 -18.42 8.04 22.08
C SER A 414 -17.30 8.58 22.98
N ASN A 415 -16.67 7.67 23.71
CA ASN A 415 -15.59 7.99 24.64
C ASN A 415 -16.00 9.02 25.72
N CYS A 416 -17.27 8.98 26.15
CA CYS A 416 -17.78 9.73 27.29
C CYS A 416 -18.11 8.74 28.42
N SER A 417 -17.09 8.40 29.22
CA SER A 417 -17.15 7.32 30.24
C SER A 417 -18.21 7.49 31.32
N CYS A 418 -18.80 8.67 31.46
CA CYS A 418 -19.85 8.96 32.44
C CYS A 418 -21.27 8.65 31.96
N VAL A 419 -21.48 8.41 30.65
CA VAL A 419 -22.83 8.19 30.10
C VAL A 419 -23.43 6.90 30.64
N SER A 420 -24.67 6.97 31.08
CA SER A 420 -25.43 5.87 31.69
C SER A 420 -26.68 5.50 30.88
N ASP A 421 -27.25 4.32 31.15
CA ASP A 421 -28.53 3.89 30.59
C ASP A 421 -29.70 4.81 30.96
N GLU A 422 -29.64 5.47 32.11
CA GLU A 422 -30.66 6.46 32.51
C GLU A 422 -30.66 7.63 31.53
N THR A 423 -29.47 8.13 31.17
CA THR A 423 -29.33 9.21 30.18
C THR A 423 -29.86 8.79 28.82
N LEU A 424 -29.52 7.56 28.35
CA LEU A 424 -30.03 7.06 27.09
C LEU A 424 -31.55 6.87 27.07
N ARG A 425 -32.16 6.45 28.21
CA ARG A 425 -33.61 6.32 28.34
C ARG A 425 -34.34 7.68 28.22
N GLU A 426 -33.84 8.70 28.90
CA GLU A 426 -34.43 10.03 28.81
C GLU A 426 -34.24 10.65 27.41
N ILE A 427 -33.08 10.45 26.78
CA ILE A 427 -32.83 10.89 25.40
C ILE A 427 -33.79 10.16 24.42
N ALA A 428 -33.98 8.84 24.57
CA ALA A 428 -34.90 8.07 23.74
C ALA A 428 -36.36 8.55 23.86
N GLN A 429 -36.74 9.02 25.05
CA GLN A 429 -38.10 9.62 25.28
C GLN A 429 -38.22 11.02 24.67
N ALA A 430 -37.16 11.84 24.74
CA ALA A 430 -37.18 13.23 24.26
C ALA A 430 -36.97 13.34 22.75
N CYS A 431 -36.16 12.44 22.16
CA CYS A 431 -35.72 12.47 20.77
C CYS A 431 -36.30 11.27 20.00
N ALA A 432 -37.60 11.36 19.67
CA ALA A 432 -38.31 10.24 19.00
C ALA A 432 -37.79 9.88 17.59
N ASN A 433 -37.05 10.77 16.96
CA ASN A 433 -36.49 10.61 15.61
C ASN A 433 -35.03 10.16 15.60
N LEU A 434 -34.50 9.64 16.70
CA LEU A 434 -33.09 9.22 16.75
C LEU A 434 -32.88 7.98 15.89
N HIS A 435 -32.07 8.14 14.83
CA HIS A 435 -31.73 7.11 13.85
C HIS A 435 -30.33 6.56 14.05
N ILE A 436 -29.38 7.41 14.46
CA ILE A 436 -27.96 7.06 14.60
C ILE A 436 -27.53 7.33 16.04
N LEU A 437 -27.01 6.27 16.71
CA LEU A 437 -26.40 6.38 18.02
C LEU A 437 -25.00 5.74 18.02
N ASN A 438 -23.99 6.58 18.25
CA ASN A 438 -22.62 6.12 18.54
C ASN A 438 -22.35 6.33 20.05
N ALA A 439 -22.26 5.24 20.78
CA ALA A 439 -21.94 5.24 22.22
C ALA A 439 -20.69 4.36 22.51
N SER A 440 -19.80 4.25 21.54
CA SER A 440 -18.55 3.47 21.65
C SER A 440 -17.67 3.98 22.78
N TYR A 441 -16.91 3.10 23.43
CA TYR A 441 -16.04 3.41 24.57
C TYR A 441 -16.76 4.02 25.79
N CYS A 442 -18.02 3.63 26.01
CA CYS A 442 -18.82 4.03 27.16
C CYS A 442 -19.07 2.80 28.06
N PRO A 443 -18.28 2.60 29.14
CA PRO A 443 -18.30 1.37 29.94
C PRO A 443 -19.60 1.15 30.75
N ASN A 444 -20.34 2.22 31.04
CA ASN A 444 -21.55 2.16 31.91
C ASN A 444 -22.85 1.94 31.11
N ILE A 445 -22.77 1.67 29.81
CA ILE A 445 -23.92 1.43 28.93
C ILE A 445 -24.17 -0.07 28.83
N SER A 446 -25.36 -0.52 29.26
CA SER A 446 -25.89 -1.87 29.07
C SER A 446 -27.09 -1.92 28.14
N LEU A 447 -27.67 -0.78 27.81
CA LEU A 447 -28.95 -0.56 27.11
C LEU A 447 -30.17 -1.08 27.86
N GLU A 448 -30.08 -1.34 29.15
CA GLU A 448 -31.20 -1.83 29.94
C GLU A 448 -32.41 -0.84 29.93
N SER A 449 -33.54 -1.35 29.48
CA SER A 449 -34.77 -0.56 29.36
C SER A 449 -34.68 0.67 28.43
N VAL A 450 -33.72 0.67 27.47
CA VAL A 450 -33.61 1.71 26.45
C VAL A 450 -34.39 1.28 25.20
N HIS A 451 -35.37 2.10 24.77
CA HIS A 451 -36.22 1.82 23.62
C HIS A 451 -36.02 2.84 22.52
N LEU A 452 -35.42 2.38 21.42
CA LEU A 452 -35.06 3.19 20.26
C LEU A 452 -35.63 2.56 18.96
N PRO A 453 -36.97 2.62 18.76
CA PRO A 453 -37.62 1.88 17.66
C PRO A 453 -37.25 2.39 16.25
N MET A 454 -36.86 3.65 16.14
CA MET A 454 -36.44 4.27 14.87
C MET A 454 -34.94 4.16 14.57
N LEU A 455 -34.17 3.54 15.49
CA LEU A 455 -32.73 3.44 15.36
C LEU A 455 -32.36 2.57 14.17
N THR A 456 -31.52 3.12 13.27
CA THR A 456 -30.98 2.44 12.09
C THR A 456 -29.52 2.06 12.27
N VAL A 457 -28.72 2.87 12.96
CA VAL A 457 -27.28 2.63 13.20
C VAL A 457 -26.99 2.68 14.70
N LEU A 458 -26.37 1.60 15.21
CA LEU A 458 -25.93 1.50 16.61
C LEU A 458 -24.46 1.05 16.66
N LYS A 459 -23.61 1.93 17.21
CA LYS A 459 -22.18 1.66 17.41
C LYS A 459 -21.84 1.60 18.89
N LEU A 460 -21.27 0.48 19.33
CA LEU A 460 -20.98 0.16 20.75
C LEU A 460 -19.58 -0.45 20.92
N HIS A 461 -18.58 0.04 20.17
CA HIS A 461 -17.22 -0.48 20.31
C HIS A 461 -16.69 -0.33 21.74
N SER A 462 -16.03 -1.36 22.26
CA SER A 462 -15.37 -1.34 23.57
C SER A 462 -16.28 -0.92 24.75
N CYS A 463 -17.54 -1.33 24.70
CA CYS A 463 -18.50 -1.07 25.80
C CYS A 463 -18.51 -2.25 26.78
N GLU A 464 -17.95 -2.03 27.97
CA GLU A 464 -17.85 -3.08 29.01
C GLU A 464 -19.20 -3.47 29.62
N GLY A 465 -20.20 -2.60 29.58
CA GLY A 465 -21.57 -2.88 30.10
C GLY A 465 -22.38 -3.79 29.17
N ILE A 466 -21.98 -3.97 27.90
CA ILE A 466 -22.73 -4.76 26.93
C ILE A 466 -22.54 -6.27 27.20
N THR A 467 -23.64 -6.95 27.42
CA THR A 467 -23.74 -8.39 27.69
C THR A 467 -24.76 -9.06 26.81
N SER A 468 -24.91 -10.37 26.92
CA SER A 468 -25.97 -11.13 26.21
C SER A 468 -27.38 -10.68 26.57
N ALA A 469 -27.60 -10.13 27.79
CA ALA A 469 -28.88 -9.53 28.20
C ALA A 469 -29.22 -8.29 27.39
N SER A 470 -28.22 -7.52 26.96
CA SER A 470 -28.40 -6.31 26.14
C SER A 470 -29.05 -6.62 24.78
N MET A 471 -28.87 -7.85 24.28
CA MET A 471 -29.43 -8.30 22.99
C MET A 471 -30.97 -8.27 22.99
N THR A 472 -31.60 -8.48 24.15
CA THR A 472 -33.09 -8.41 24.29
C THR A 472 -33.61 -7.01 24.03
N TRP A 473 -32.83 -5.99 24.41
CA TRP A 473 -33.21 -4.57 24.20
C TRP A 473 -32.91 -4.14 22.77
N ILE A 474 -31.76 -4.57 22.19
CA ILE A 474 -31.40 -4.32 20.80
C ILE A 474 -32.45 -4.94 19.85
N ALA A 475 -32.93 -6.15 20.15
CA ALA A 475 -33.99 -6.80 19.40
C ALA A 475 -35.30 -6.02 19.29
N ASN A 476 -35.54 -5.06 20.20
CA ASN A 476 -36.69 -4.17 20.17
C ASN A 476 -36.54 -2.95 19.23
N SER A 477 -35.42 -2.90 18.45
CA SER A 477 -35.20 -1.87 17.44
C SER A 477 -35.37 -2.46 16.03
N PRO A 478 -36.59 -2.61 15.52
CA PRO A 478 -36.86 -3.31 14.25
C PRO A 478 -36.39 -2.57 13.01
N ALA A 479 -36.05 -1.29 13.12
CA ALA A 479 -35.51 -0.46 12.06
C ALA A 479 -33.98 -0.61 11.89
N LEU A 480 -33.30 -1.35 12.79
CA LEU A 480 -31.85 -1.41 12.84
C LEU A 480 -31.27 -2.04 11.56
N GLU A 481 -30.36 -1.32 10.95
CA GLU A 481 -29.65 -1.67 9.72
C GLU A 481 -28.18 -1.98 9.96
N VAL A 482 -27.51 -1.24 10.86
CA VAL A 482 -26.09 -1.40 11.19
C VAL A 482 -25.91 -1.57 12.69
N LEU A 483 -25.19 -2.64 13.10
CA LEU A 483 -24.87 -2.95 14.49
C LEU A 483 -23.37 -3.28 14.62
N GLU A 484 -22.64 -2.46 15.40
CA GLU A 484 -21.21 -2.65 15.67
C GLU A 484 -20.99 -2.90 17.17
N LEU A 485 -20.42 -4.08 17.50
CA LEU A 485 -20.22 -4.58 18.87
C LEU A 485 -18.75 -4.98 19.12
N ASP A 486 -17.80 -4.36 18.41
CA ASP A 486 -16.40 -4.73 18.48
C ASP A 486 -15.80 -4.52 19.88
N ASN A 487 -14.93 -5.43 20.28
CA ASN A 487 -14.23 -5.38 21.58
C ASN A 487 -15.16 -5.34 22.82
N CYS A 488 -16.40 -5.86 22.70
CA CYS A 488 -17.32 -6.02 23.82
C CYS A 488 -16.98 -7.28 24.63
N ASN A 489 -16.03 -7.17 25.55
CA ASN A 489 -15.39 -8.32 26.21
C ASN A 489 -16.27 -9.09 27.22
N LEU A 490 -17.42 -8.57 27.61
CA LEU A 490 -18.39 -9.28 28.47
C LEU A 490 -19.52 -9.94 27.68
N LEU A 491 -19.58 -9.70 26.36
CA LEU A 491 -20.54 -10.34 25.47
C LEU A 491 -20.18 -11.82 25.29
N THR A 492 -21.10 -12.72 25.62
CA THR A 492 -20.92 -14.18 25.49
C THR A 492 -21.73 -14.78 24.36
N THR A 493 -22.97 -14.36 24.18
CA THR A 493 -23.88 -14.87 23.16
C THR A 493 -24.64 -13.73 22.49
N VAL A 494 -24.85 -13.83 21.19
CA VAL A 494 -25.71 -12.94 20.42
C VAL A 494 -26.77 -13.78 19.73
N SER A 495 -28.04 -13.48 20.03
CA SER A 495 -29.19 -14.09 19.36
C SER A 495 -30.15 -12.98 18.92
N LEU A 496 -30.16 -12.69 17.63
CA LEU A 496 -30.93 -11.58 17.06
C LEU A 496 -31.75 -11.99 15.85
N HIS A 497 -33.00 -11.54 15.85
CA HIS A 497 -33.92 -11.69 14.73
C HIS A 497 -34.36 -10.28 14.26
N LEU A 498 -33.58 -9.69 13.35
CA LEU A 498 -33.75 -8.32 12.86
C LEU A 498 -33.86 -8.31 11.34
N SER A 499 -35.09 -8.23 10.83
CA SER A 499 -35.37 -8.38 9.39
C SER A 499 -34.70 -7.34 8.51
N ARG A 500 -34.39 -6.16 9.05
CA ARG A 500 -33.76 -5.03 8.31
C ARG A 500 -32.25 -4.91 8.49
N LEU A 501 -31.65 -5.71 9.37
CA LEU A 501 -30.21 -5.64 9.61
C LEU A 501 -29.42 -5.98 8.35
N GLN A 502 -28.59 -5.04 7.91
CA GLN A 502 -27.76 -5.12 6.70
C GLN A 502 -26.29 -5.40 7.01
N SER A 503 -25.78 -4.83 8.12
CA SER A 503 -24.38 -4.96 8.52
C SER A 503 -24.24 -5.23 10.02
N MET A 504 -23.32 -6.15 10.37
CA MET A 504 -22.97 -6.46 11.74
C MET A 504 -21.48 -6.67 11.91
N SER A 505 -20.89 -6.08 12.97
CA SER A 505 -19.47 -6.25 13.35
C SER A 505 -19.33 -6.76 14.78
N LEU A 506 -18.46 -7.79 14.94
CA LEU A 506 -18.13 -8.48 16.21
C LEU A 506 -16.63 -8.83 16.21
N VAL A 507 -15.76 -7.84 16.23
CA VAL A 507 -14.31 -8.02 16.17
C VAL A 507 -13.70 -7.95 17.58
N HIS A 508 -12.72 -8.82 17.89
CA HIS A 508 -12.00 -8.85 19.18
C HIS A 508 -12.87 -9.09 20.43
N CYS A 509 -14.01 -9.79 20.32
CA CYS A 509 -14.87 -10.13 21.47
C CYS A 509 -14.35 -11.40 22.17
N ARG A 510 -13.52 -11.25 23.21
CA ARG A 510 -12.73 -12.34 23.82
C ARG A 510 -13.55 -13.46 24.49
N LYS A 511 -14.74 -13.15 25.04
CA LYS A 511 -15.61 -14.13 25.71
C LYS A 511 -16.78 -14.58 24.84
N PHE A 512 -16.82 -14.15 23.60
CA PHE A 512 -17.94 -14.44 22.69
C PHE A 512 -17.89 -15.90 22.24
N THR A 513 -18.97 -16.66 22.51
CA THR A 513 -19.02 -18.11 22.28
C THR A 513 -20.03 -18.53 21.22
N GLU A 514 -21.15 -17.80 21.04
CA GLU A 514 -22.23 -18.20 20.15
C GLU A 514 -22.90 -17.03 19.44
N LEU A 515 -23.02 -17.15 18.11
CA LEU A 515 -23.77 -16.24 17.24
C LEU A 515 -24.97 -16.97 16.63
N SER A 516 -26.17 -16.41 16.82
CA SER A 516 -27.39 -16.80 16.11
C SER A 516 -28.02 -15.55 15.50
N LEU A 517 -27.97 -15.44 14.20
CA LEU A 517 -28.43 -14.26 13.47
C LEU A 517 -29.39 -14.63 12.35
N GLN A 518 -30.56 -14.00 12.37
CA GLN A 518 -31.55 -14.14 11.30
C GLN A 518 -31.91 -12.74 10.76
N SER A 519 -31.56 -12.49 9.49
CA SER A 519 -31.96 -11.27 8.79
C SER A 519 -32.09 -11.52 7.29
N THR A 520 -33.17 -11.01 6.72
CA THR A 520 -33.42 -11.13 5.27
C THR A 520 -32.55 -10.23 4.43
N LEU A 521 -32.09 -9.10 4.97
CA LEU A 521 -31.34 -8.06 4.27
C LEU A 521 -29.83 -8.06 4.63
N LEU A 522 -29.37 -8.98 5.46
CA LEU A 522 -27.96 -9.03 5.87
C LEU A 522 -27.05 -9.17 4.64
N SER A 523 -26.26 -8.17 4.39
CA SER A 523 -25.34 -8.09 3.26
C SER A 523 -23.86 -8.17 3.66
N SER A 524 -23.54 -7.76 4.91
CA SER A 524 -22.19 -7.73 5.46
C SER A 524 -22.19 -8.21 6.91
N ILE A 525 -21.22 -9.05 7.23
CA ILE A 525 -20.93 -9.47 8.61
C ILE A 525 -19.42 -9.64 8.78
N SER A 526 -18.88 -9.04 9.83
CA SER A 526 -17.49 -9.16 10.23
C SER A 526 -17.40 -9.80 11.61
N VAL A 527 -16.77 -10.97 11.69
CA VAL A 527 -16.49 -11.67 12.94
C VAL A 527 -15.04 -12.15 12.89
N SER A 528 -14.16 -11.50 13.65
CA SER A 528 -12.74 -11.85 13.66
C SER A 528 -12.11 -11.70 15.04
N ASN A 529 -11.05 -12.46 15.31
CA ASN A 529 -10.34 -12.43 16.58
C ASN A 529 -11.23 -12.66 17.81
N CYS A 530 -12.18 -13.63 17.72
CA CYS A 530 -13.06 -14.05 18.82
C CYS A 530 -12.65 -15.46 19.31
N PRO A 531 -11.58 -15.61 20.11
CA PRO A 531 -10.97 -16.90 20.41
C PRO A 531 -11.87 -17.88 21.17
N ALA A 532 -12.93 -17.41 21.80
CA ALA A 532 -13.89 -18.27 22.51
C ALA A 532 -15.08 -18.75 21.65
N LEU A 533 -15.18 -18.28 20.39
CA LEU A 533 -16.30 -18.58 19.51
C LEU A 533 -16.33 -20.05 19.10
N ARG A 534 -17.48 -20.71 19.36
CA ARG A 534 -17.67 -22.14 19.09
C ARG A 534 -18.77 -22.43 18.09
N ARG A 535 -19.80 -21.60 18.06
CA ARG A 535 -20.99 -21.86 17.23
C ARG A 535 -21.43 -20.60 16.51
N ILE A 536 -21.70 -20.76 15.22
CA ILE A 536 -22.29 -19.72 14.37
C ILE A 536 -23.49 -20.30 13.64
N THR A 537 -24.63 -19.58 13.70
CA THR A 537 -25.84 -19.87 12.94
C THR A 537 -26.29 -18.59 12.23
N ILE A 538 -26.27 -18.58 10.90
CA ILE A 538 -26.67 -17.43 10.09
C ILE A 538 -27.73 -17.85 9.07
N THR A 539 -28.85 -17.11 9.06
CA THR A 539 -29.91 -17.24 8.07
C THR A 539 -30.11 -15.92 7.34
N SER A 540 -29.76 -15.86 6.06
CA SER A 540 -29.91 -14.66 5.23
C SER A 540 -30.07 -15.01 3.75
N ASN A 541 -30.93 -14.22 3.06
CA ASN A 541 -31.06 -14.33 1.60
C ASN A 541 -30.28 -13.27 0.83
N SER A 542 -29.64 -12.31 1.52
CA SER A 542 -28.91 -11.19 0.87
C SER A 542 -27.42 -11.28 1.03
N LEU A 543 -26.91 -12.09 1.96
CA LEU A 543 -25.49 -12.24 2.23
C LEU A 543 -24.79 -12.88 1.01
N ARG A 544 -23.76 -12.18 0.52
CA ARG A 544 -22.96 -12.64 -0.63
C ARG A 544 -21.53 -13.02 -0.23
N ARG A 545 -21.00 -12.42 0.82
CA ARG A 545 -19.66 -12.67 1.34
C ARG A 545 -19.71 -12.88 2.85
N LEU A 546 -18.94 -13.85 3.33
CA LEU A 546 -18.81 -14.16 4.75
C LEU A 546 -17.33 -14.38 5.06
N ALA A 547 -16.76 -13.53 5.94
CA ALA A 547 -15.41 -13.69 6.45
C ALA A 547 -15.44 -13.97 7.95
N LEU A 548 -14.90 -15.14 8.35
CA LEU A 548 -14.85 -15.64 9.74
C LEU A 548 -13.41 -16.05 10.13
N GLN A 549 -12.45 -15.24 9.76
CA GLN A 549 -11.03 -15.55 9.97
C GLN A 549 -10.64 -15.60 11.46
N LYS A 550 -9.64 -16.43 11.78
CA LYS A 550 -8.99 -16.53 13.12
C LYS A 550 -9.97 -16.89 14.24
N GLN A 551 -10.85 -17.89 13.98
CA GLN A 551 -11.75 -18.46 14.97
C GLN A 551 -11.23 -19.85 15.41
N GLU A 552 -10.18 -19.88 16.22
CA GLU A 552 -9.44 -21.09 16.62
C GLU A 552 -10.35 -22.21 17.20
N ASN A 553 -11.40 -21.83 17.93
CA ASN A 553 -12.32 -22.75 18.64
C ASN A 553 -13.65 -22.99 17.92
N LEU A 554 -13.84 -22.49 16.69
CA LEU A 554 -15.08 -22.66 15.95
C LEU A 554 -15.26 -24.14 15.53
N THR A 555 -16.26 -24.80 16.11
CA THR A 555 -16.56 -26.21 15.84
C THR A 555 -17.86 -26.42 15.07
N THR A 556 -18.83 -25.53 15.22
CA THR A 556 -20.16 -25.69 14.65
C THR A 556 -20.53 -24.46 13.82
N LEU A 557 -20.74 -24.69 12.53
CA LEU A 557 -21.19 -23.68 11.58
C LEU A 557 -22.52 -24.13 10.97
N VAL A 558 -23.54 -23.28 10.96
CA VAL A 558 -24.84 -23.54 10.31
C VAL A 558 -25.19 -22.33 9.46
N LEU A 559 -25.19 -22.50 8.16
CA LEU A 559 -25.49 -21.44 7.20
C LEU A 559 -26.72 -21.80 6.37
N GLN A 560 -27.68 -20.89 6.29
CA GLN A 560 -28.83 -20.92 5.40
C GLN A 560 -28.84 -19.63 4.57
N CYS A 561 -27.92 -19.54 3.59
CA CYS A 561 -27.61 -18.34 2.84
C CYS A 561 -27.66 -18.61 1.33
N GLN A 562 -28.87 -18.49 0.74
CA GLN A 562 -29.13 -18.89 -0.65
C GLN A 562 -28.30 -18.14 -1.70
N ASN A 563 -27.87 -16.91 -1.41
CA ASN A 563 -27.10 -16.07 -2.34
C ASN A 563 -25.62 -15.91 -1.94
N LEU A 564 -25.13 -16.69 -1.00
CA LEU A 564 -23.73 -16.64 -0.54
C LEU A 564 -22.81 -17.13 -1.66
N GLN A 565 -21.84 -16.31 -2.02
CA GLN A 565 -20.91 -16.55 -3.12
C GLN A 565 -19.47 -16.75 -2.67
N GLU A 566 -19.05 -16.08 -1.61
CA GLU A 566 -17.68 -16.09 -1.12
C GLU A 566 -17.68 -16.35 0.38
N VAL A 567 -16.85 -17.29 0.82
CA VAL A 567 -16.66 -17.66 2.23
C VAL A 567 -15.18 -17.77 2.53
N ASP A 568 -14.74 -17.10 3.60
CA ASP A 568 -13.38 -17.16 4.11
C ASP A 568 -13.42 -17.61 5.59
N LEU A 569 -12.85 -18.79 5.84
CA LEU A 569 -12.74 -19.44 7.15
C LEU A 569 -11.26 -19.68 7.53
N SER A 570 -10.35 -18.88 7.02
CA SER A 570 -8.91 -19.00 7.29
C SER A 570 -8.60 -18.98 8.79
N ASP A 571 -7.65 -19.80 9.21
CA ASP A 571 -7.19 -19.92 10.60
C ASP A 571 -8.32 -20.37 11.58
N CYS A 572 -9.27 -21.19 11.10
CA CYS A 572 -10.31 -21.83 11.91
C CYS A 572 -9.89 -23.26 12.27
N GLU A 573 -8.90 -23.40 13.15
CA GLU A 573 -8.19 -24.64 13.44
C GLU A 573 -9.08 -25.83 13.88
N SER A 574 -10.20 -25.54 14.58
CA SER A 574 -11.10 -26.59 15.13
C SER A 574 -12.23 -27.03 14.18
N LEU A 575 -12.31 -26.45 12.97
CA LEU A 575 -13.31 -26.86 11.98
C LEU A 575 -13.01 -28.27 11.46
N SER A 576 -13.98 -29.16 11.62
CA SER A 576 -13.88 -30.56 11.15
C SER A 576 -14.48 -30.74 9.75
N ASN A 577 -14.35 -31.94 9.18
CA ASN A 577 -14.88 -32.29 7.87
C ASN A 577 -16.40 -32.04 7.69
N THR A 578 -17.16 -31.85 8.79
CA THR A 578 -18.58 -31.49 8.74
C THR A 578 -18.87 -30.17 8.00
N VAL A 579 -17.85 -29.30 7.87
CA VAL A 579 -17.95 -28.07 7.09
C VAL A 579 -18.24 -28.34 5.60
N CYS A 580 -17.78 -29.49 5.09
CA CYS A 580 -18.00 -29.88 3.70
C CYS A 580 -19.48 -30.10 3.36
N GLU A 581 -20.27 -30.60 4.32
CA GLU A 581 -21.72 -30.85 4.14
C GLU A 581 -22.50 -29.54 4.00
N ILE A 582 -22.06 -28.48 4.69
CA ILE A 582 -22.70 -27.16 4.68
C ILE A 582 -22.59 -26.51 3.29
N PHE A 583 -21.46 -26.71 2.63
CA PHE A 583 -21.14 -26.12 1.34
C PHE A 583 -21.38 -27.06 0.15
N SER A 584 -21.99 -28.20 0.37
CA SER A 584 -22.48 -29.08 -0.69
C SER A 584 -23.82 -28.60 -1.30
N ASP A 585 -24.21 -29.10 -2.47
CA ASP A 585 -25.44 -28.69 -3.18
C ASP A 585 -26.72 -28.87 -2.33
N ASP A 586 -26.75 -29.90 -1.49
CA ASP A 586 -27.84 -30.15 -0.53
C ASP A 586 -27.74 -29.28 0.73
N GLY A 587 -26.69 -28.51 0.87
CA GLY A 587 -26.42 -27.62 2.01
C GLY A 587 -27.12 -26.26 1.90
N GLY A 588 -26.79 -25.36 2.85
CA GLY A 588 -27.45 -24.06 2.96
C GLY A 588 -26.96 -22.98 1.98
N CYS A 589 -25.94 -23.26 1.12
CA CYS A 589 -25.24 -22.26 0.30
C CYS A 589 -25.08 -22.71 -1.17
N PRO A 590 -26.17 -22.89 -1.95
CA PRO A 590 -26.10 -23.48 -3.29
C PRO A 590 -25.42 -22.61 -4.36
N MET A 591 -25.21 -21.30 -4.11
CA MET A 591 -24.62 -20.36 -5.05
C MET A 591 -23.16 -20.06 -4.75
N LEU A 592 -22.49 -20.84 -3.89
CA LEU A 592 -21.11 -20.62 -3.47
C LEU A 592 -20.15 -20.77 -4.66
N LYS A 593 -19.27 -19.76 -4.83
CA LYS A 593 -18.26 -19.71 -5.89
C LYS A 593 -16.84 -19.85 -5.36
N SER A 594 -16.55 -19.22 -4.23
CA SER A 594 -15.22 -19.21 -3.63
C SER A 594 -15.28 -19.62 -2.17
N LEU A 595 -14.45 -20.60 -1.80
CA LEU A 595 -14.32 -21.11 -0.43
C LEU A 595 -12.86 -21.16 -0.05
N ILE A 596 -12.51 -20.44 1.03
CA ILE A 596 -11.15 -20.39 1.61
C ILE A 596 -11.22 -21.04 3.00
N LEU A 597 -10.41 -22.08 3.19
CA LEU A 597 -10.28 -22.88 4.41
C LEU A 597 -8.81 -22.99 4.85
N ASP A 598 -8.03 -21.95 4.59
CA ASP A 598 -6.58 -21.96 4.84
C ASP A 598 -6.28 -22.16 6.34
N ASN A 599 -5.24 -22.93 6.65
CA ASN A 599 -4.79 -23.25 8.01
C ASN A 599 -5.86 -23.89 8.90
N CYS A 600 -6.83 -24.63 8.33
CA CYS A 600 -7.80 -25.42 9.09
C CYS A 600 -7.19 -26.78 9.48
N GLU A 601 -6.50 -26.84 10.61
CA GLU A 601 -5.67 -28.00 11.00
C GLU A 601 -6.46 -29.29 11.33
N SER A 602 -7.77 -29.21 11.60
CA SER A 602 -8.63 -30.36 11.90
C SER A 602 -9.28 -31.02 10.68
N LEU A 603 -9.08 -30.46 9.46
CA LEU A 603 -9.56 -31.08 8.24
C LEU A 603 -8.67 -32.23 7.83
N THR A 604 -9.27 -33.43 7.62
CA THR A 604 -8.52 -34.64 7.27
C THR A 604 -8.93 -35.26 5.94
N ALA A 605 -10.23 -35.45 5.72
CA ALA A 605 -10.81 -35.98 4.47
C ALA A 605 -11.81 -34.96 3.94
N VAL A 606 -11.43 -34.25 2.89
CA VAL A 606 -12.22 -33.16 2.34
C VAL A 606 -13.02 -33.65 1.14
N ARG A 607 -14.35 -33.53 1.21
CA ARG A 607 -15.28 -33.94 0.14
C ARG A 607 -16.26 -32.85 -0.15
N PHE A 608 -16.24 -32.34 -1.39
CA PHE A 608 -17.23 -31.37 -1.85
C PHE A 608 -18.00 -31.87 -3.06
N CYS A 609 -19.31 -31.73 -2.98
CA CYS A 609 -20.24 -31.91 -4.10
C CYS A 609 -20.98 -30.58 -4.30
N ASN A 610 -20.45 -29.66 -5.12
CA ASN A 610 -21.04 -28.35 -5.35
C ASN A 610 -20.95 -27.94 -6.83
N SER A 611 -22.13 -27.72 -7.43
CA SER A 611 -22.24 -27.40 -8.86
C SER A 611 -21.87 -25.95 -9.22
N SER A 612 -21.75 -25.07 -8.24
CA SER A 612 -21.46 -23.62 -8.41
C SER A 612 -20.04 -23.23 -8.03
N LEU A 613 -19.32 -24.07 -7.27
CA LEU A 613 -17.99 -23.78 -6.74
C LEU A 613 -16.97 -23.65 -7.89
N SER A 614 -16.28 -22.51 -7.94
CA SER A 614 -15.24 -22.20 -8.93
C SER A 614 -13.84 -22.08 -8.35
N SER A 615 -13.70 -21.77 -7.05
CA SER A 615 -12.41 -21.60 -6.37
C SER A 615 -12.43 -22.24 -4.99
N LEU A 616 -11.39 -23.04 -4.68
CA LEU A 616 -11.19 -23.70 -3.39
C LEU A 616 -9.74 -23.48 -2.93
N SER A 617 -9.56 -22.96 -1.72
CA SER A 617 -8.25 -22.83 -1.07
C SER A 617 -8.21 -23.61 0.24
N LEU A 618 -7.17 -24.42 0.43
CA LEU A 618 -6.86 -25.26 1.58
C LEU A 618 -5.37 -25.09 1.99
N VAL A 619 -4.82 -23.89 1.78
CA VAL A 619 -3.41 -23.60 2.08
C VAL A 619 -3.09 -23.90 3.54
N GLY A 620 -2.02 -24.64 3.81
CA GLY A 620 -1.59 -24.95 5.17
C GLY A 620 -2.50 -25.90 5.94
N CYS A 621 -3.43 -26.60 5.28
CA CYS A 621 -4.26 -27.64 5.90
C CYS A 621 -3.45 -28.92 6.07
N ARG A 622 -2.56 -28.93 7.05
CA ARG A 622 -1.52 -29.96 7.22
C ARG A 622 -2.06 -31.38 7.42
N ALA A 623 -3.26 -31.53 8.02
CA ALA A 623 -3.85 -32.86 8.31
C ALA A 623 -4.63 -33.46 7.14
N VAL A 624 -4.78 -32.75 6.02
CA VAL A 624 -5.51 -33.26 4.85
C VAL A 624 -4.74 -34.41 4.20
N THR A 625 -5.38 -35.57 4.17
CA THR A 625 -4.85 -36.82 3.58
C THR A 625 -5.52 -37.17 2.27
N SER A 626 -6.79 -36.77 2.08
CA SER A 626 -7.58 -37.07 0.88
C SER A 626 -8.50 -35.92 0.49
N LEU A 627 -8.60 -35.71 -0.81
CA LEU A 627 -9.47 -34.69 -1.42
C LEU A 627 -10.34 -35.34 -2.49
N GLU A 628 -11.66 -35.22 -2.36
CA GLU A 628 -12.65 -35.70 -3.34
C GLU A 628 -13.57 -34.55 -3.77
N LEU A 629 -13.50 -34.15 -5.03
CA LEU A 629 -14.24 -33.03 -5.57
C LEU A 629 -15.21 -33.46 -6.66
N GLN A 630 -16.49 -33.21 -6.44
CA GLN A 630 -17.56 -33.34 -7.45
C GLN A 630 -18.06 -31.90 -7.80
N CYS A 631 -17.15 -31.08 -8.30
CA CYS A 631 -17.38 -29.65 -8.59
C CYS A 631 -17.11 -29.37 -10.08
N PRO A 632 -18.11 -29.50 -10.96
CA PRO A 632 -17.92 -29.42 -12.41
C PRO A 632 -17.46 -28.05 -12.93
N ARG A 633 -17.61 -26.98 -12.12
CA ARG A 633 -17.21 -25.60 -12.46
C ARG A 633 -15.94 -25.15 -11.76
N ILE A 634 -15.24 -26.04 -11.08
CA ILE A 634 -14.02 -25.67 -10.35
C ILE A 634 -12.92 -25.23 -11.35
N GLU A 635 -12.45 -24.02 -11.19
CA GLU A 635 -11.41 -23.40 -12.03
C GLU A 635 -10.08 -23.28 -11.30
N GLN A 636 -10.11 -23.11 -9.97
CA GLN A 636 -8.93 -22.87 -9.15
C GLN A 636 -8.94 -23.72 -7.90
N ILE A 637 -7.84 -24.42 -7.64
CA ILE A 637 -7.60 -25.19 -6.41
C ILE A 637 -6.21 -24.85 -5.87
N CYS A 638 -6.13 -24.50 -4.59
CA CYS A 638 -4.88 -24.28 -3.88
C CYS A 638 -4.76 -25.22 -2.68
N LEU A 639 -3.70 -26.04 -2.64
CA LEU A 639 -3.40 -27.04 -1.62
C LEU A 639 -1.98 -26.86 -1.07
N ASP A 640 -1.41 -25.65 -1.20
CA ASP A 640 -0.05 -25.35 -0.74
C ASP A 640 0.11 -25.63 0.76
N GLY A 641 1.14 -26.40 1.14
CA GLY A 641 1.40 -26.75 2.54
C GLY A 641 0.48 -27.84 3.12
N CYS A 642 -0.11 -28.71 2.30
CA CYS A 642 -0.84 -29.90 2.75
C CYS A 642 0.14 -31.04 3.07
N ASP A 643 0.73 -31.04 4.28
CA ASP A 643 1.86 -31.91 4.68
C ASP A 643 1.57 -33.42 4.60
N HIS A 644 0.31 -33.86 4.70
CA HIS A 644 -0.09 -35.25 4.73
C HIS A 644 -0.72 -35.74 3.43
N LEU A 645 -0.77 -34.92 2.38
CA LEU A 645 -1.30 -35.34 1.08
C LEU A 645 -0.29 -36.27 0.38
N GLU A 646 -0.68 -37.56 0.19
CA GLU A 646 0.21 -38.58 -0.39
C GLU A 646 -0.04 -38.77 -1.88
N THR A 647 -1.31 -38.70 -2.30
CA THR A 647 -1.72 -38.90 -3.70
C THR A 647 -2.76 -37.88 -4.11
N ALA A 648 -2.65 -37.40 -5.35
CA ALA A 648 -3.61 -36.48 -5.92
C ALA A 648 -4.04 -36.91 -7.33
N ILE A 649 -5.36 -37.09 -7.51
CA ILE A 649 -5.99 -37.45 -8.78
C ILE A 649 -7.01 -36.38 -9.14
N PHE A 650 -6.76 -35.69 -10.23
CA PHE A 650 -7.63 -34.59 -10.68
C PHE A 650 -8.11 -34.81 -12.10
N GLN A 651 -9.45 -34.92 -12.25
CA GLN A 651 -10.12 -35.00 -13.55
C GLN A 651 -11.24 -33.95 -13.71
N PRO A 652 -11.11 -32.71 -13.18
CA PRO A 652 -12.15 -31.72 -13.32
C PRO A 652 -12.06 -31.04 -14.70
N VAL A 653 -13.18 -31.04 -15.40
CA VAL A 653 -13.28 -30.54 -16.79
C VAL A 653 -12.96 -29.04 -16.92
N ALA A 654 -13.23 -28.25 -15.87
CA ALA A 654 -13.10 -26.77 -15.93
C ALA A 654 -11.81 -26.23 -15.29
N LEU A 655 -10.94 -27.07 -14.69
CA LEU A 655 -9.77 -26.64 -13.91
C LEU A 655 -8.78 -25.87 -14.78
N ARG A 656 -8.41 -24.65 -14.31
CA ARG A 656 -7.45 -23.74 -14.95
C ARG A 656 -6.17 -23.57 -14.18
N SER A 657 -6.24 -23.60 -12.84
CA SER A 657 -5.08 -23.40 -11.97
C SER A 657 -5.12 -24.38 -10.81
N LEU A 658 -4.00 -25.04 -10.57
CA LEU A 658 -3.79 -25.95 -9.46
C LEU A 658 -2.45 -25.64 -8.78
N ASN A 659 -2.49 -25.37 -7.48
CA ASN A 659 -1.29 -25.22 -6.67
C ASN A 659 -1.24 -26.38 -5.65
N LEU A 660 -0.18 -27.19 -5.74
CA LEU A 660 0.17 -28.30 -4.86
C LEU A 660 1.54 -28.05 -4.18
N GLY A 661 1.91 -26.78 -3.99
CA GLY A 661 3.20 -26.43 -3.38
C GLY A 661 3.36 -27.01 -1.99
N ILE A 662 4.58 -27.28 -1.61
CA ILE A 662 4.99 -27.74 -0.27
C ILE A 662 4.11 -28.92 0.25
N CYS A 663 3.93 -29.94 -0.60
CA CYS A 663 3.30 -31.20 -0.22
C CYS A 663 4.37 -32.30 -0.10
N PRO A 664 5.08 -32.42 1.05
CA PRO A 664 6.29 -33.24 1.19
C PRO A 664 6.02 -34.74 1.14
N LYS A 665 4.77 -35.22 1.24
CA LYS A 665 4.40 -36.59 1.12
C LYS A 665 3.79 -36.97 -0.22
N LEU A 666 3.56 -36.01 -1.12
CA LEU A 666 2.97 -36.25 -2.41
C LEU A 666 3.97 -36.98 -3.31
N SER A 667 3.74 -38.28 -3.49
CA SER A 667 4.61 -39.18 -4.26
C SER A 667 4.06 -39.51 -5.65
N VAL A 668 2.74 -39.42 -5.83
CA VAL A 668 2.03 -39.76 -7.09
C VAL A 668 1.05 -38.64 -7.44
N LEU A 669 1.15 -38.15 -8.66
CA LEU A 669 0.27 -37.12 -9.20
C LEU A 669 -0.32 -37.57 -10.54
N ASN A 670 -1.65 -37.57 -10.65
CA ASN A 670 -2.34 -37.84 -11.90
C ASN A 670 -3.38 -36.77 -12.22
N ILE A 671 -3.10 -36.01 -13.28
CA ILE A 671 -3.92 -34.89 -13.69
C ILE A 671 -4.34 -35.03 -15.15
N GLU A 672 -5.64 -34.96 -15.40
CA GLU A 672 -6.22 -34.85 -16.74
C GLU A 672 -7.18 -33.65 -16.76
N ALA A 673 -6.63 -32.47 -17.17
CA ALA A 673 -7.37 -31.21 -17.13
C ALA A 673 -7.19 -30.44 -18.44
N PRO A 674 -8.14 -30.52 -19.39
CA PRO A 674 -7.97 -29.99 -20.75
C PRO A 674 -7.91 -28.45 -20.84
N TYR A 675 -8.35 -27.72 -19.78
CA TYR A 675 -8.36 -26.26 -19.72
C TYR A 675 -7.33 -25.69 -18.74
N MET A 676 -6.49 -26.54 -18.15
CA MET A 676 -5.46 -26.08 -17.19
C MET A 676 -4.42 -25.18 -17.87
N VAL A 677 -4.13 -24.05 -17.21
CA VAL A 677 -3.19 -23.01 -17.68
C VAL A 677 -1.96 -22.94 -16.77
N SER A 678 -2.14 -23.14 -15.45
CA SER A 678 -1.08 -23.02 -14.45
C SER A 678 -1.07 -24.20 -13.49
N LEU A 679 0.12 -24.80 -13.29
CA LEU A 679 0.35 -25.89 -12.33
C LEU A 679 1.59 -25.58 -11.49
N GLU A 680 1.41 -25.55 -10.16
CA GLU A 680 2.49 -25.33 -9.21
C GLU A 680 2.69 -26.57 -8.35
N LEU A 681 3.91 -27.15 -8.37
CA LEU A 681 4.33 -28.35 -7.64
C LEU A 681 5.55 -28.06 -6.73
N LYS A 682 5.85 -26.80 -6.51
CA LYS A 682 7.02 -26.35 -5.77
C LYS A 682 7.14 -27.03 -4.40
N GLY A 683 8.28 -27.71 -4.13
CA GLY A 683 8.54 -28.33 -2.84
C GLY A 683 7.98 -29.73 -2.66
N CYS A 684 7.44 -30.38 -3.69
CA CYS A 684 7.03 -31.80 -3.68
C CYS A 684 8.25 -32.72 -3.86
N GLY A 685 9.12 -32.74 -2.84
CA GLY A 685 10.43 -33.38 -2.93
C GLY A 685 10.41 -34.90 -3.16
N VAL A 686 9.33 -35.61 -2.80
CA VAL A 686 9.17 -37.08 -2.98
C VAL A 686 8.38 -37.44 -4.22
N LEU A 687 7.92 -36.48 -5.02
CA LEU A 687 7.17 -36.71 -6.25
C LEU A 687 8.03 -37.43 -7.28
N SER A 688 7.76 -38.72 -7.47
CA SER A 688 8.49 -39.61 -8.39
C SER A 688 7.67 -40.06 -9.60
N GLU A 689 6.34 -40.04 -9.48
CA GLU A 689 5.40 -40.45 -10.55
C GLU A 689 4.43 -39.29 -10.82
N ALA A 690 4.56 -38.67 -12.00
CA ALA A 690 3.65 -37.62 -12.43
C ALA A 690 3.12 -37.90 -13.84
N SER A 691 1.81 -37.93 -13.98
CA SER A 691 1.09 -38.01 -15.26
C SER A 691 0.30 -36.73 -15.43
N ILE A 692 0.78 -35.82 -16.28
CA ILE A 692 0.21 -34.49 -16.50
C ILE A 692 -0.26 -34.39 -17.95
N ILE A 693 -1.59 -34.42 -18.13
CA ILE A 693 -2.25 -34.35 -19.45
C ILE A 693 -3.07 -33.06 -19.52
N CYS A 694 -2.36 -31.96 -19.83
CA CYS A 694 -2.93 -30.60 -19.78
C CYS A 694 -2.54 -29.82 -21.08
N PRO A 695 -3.25 -30.00 -22.20
CA PRO A 695 -2.83 -29.48 -23.52
C PRO A 695 -2.79 -27.95 -23.61
N LEU A 696 -3.44 -27.22 -22.70
CA LEU A 696 -3.43 -25.74 -22.65
C LEU A 696 -2.50 -25.20 -21.55
N LEU A 697 -1.69 -26.04 -20.91
CA LEU A 697 -0.79 -25.62 -19.82
C LEU A 697 0.27 -24.66 -20.38
N THR A 698 0.36 -23.46 -19.81
CA THR A 698 1.34 -22.43 -20.17
C THR A 698 2.41 -22.23 -19.10
N SER A 699 2.12 -22.54 -17.83
CA SER A 699 3.05 -22.38 -16.72
C SER A 699 3.14 -23.63 -15.85
N LEU A 700 4.36 -24.14 -15.66
CA LEU A 700 4.68 -25.25 -14.76
C LEU A 700 5.84 -24.84 -13.84
N ASP A 701 5.59 -24.80 -12.53
CA ASP A 701 6.63 -24.70 -11.51
C ASP A 701 6.77 -26.03 -10.77
N ALA A 702 7.88 -26.72 -10.98
CA ALA A 702 8.25 -27.95 -10.28
C ALA A 702 9.53 -27.76 -9.43
N SER A 703 9.76 -26.54 -8.92
CA SER A 703 10.91 -26.22 -8.07
C SER A 703 10.99 -27.15 -6.85
N PHE A 704 12.18 -27.58 -6.50
CA PHE A 704 12.46 -28.47 -5.36
C PHE A 704 11.80 -29.85 -5.43
N CYS A 705 11.39 -30.32 -6.63
CA CYS A 705 10.94 -31.68 -6.86
C CYS A 705 12.12 -32.62 -7.08
N SER A 706 12.81 -32.99 -6.00
CA SER A 706 14.11 -33.65 -6.06
C SER A 706 14.05 -35.09 -6.62
N GLN A 707 12.87 -35.73 -6.63
CA GLN A 707 12.67 -37.08 -7.16
C GLN A 707 12.06 -37.08 -8.58
N LEU A 708 11.76 -35.93 -9.14
CA LEU A 708 11.17 -35.80 -10.49
C LEU A 708 12.18 -36.26 -11.54
N ARG A 709 11.83 -37.29 -12.36
CA ARG A 709 12.72 -37.93 -13.32
C ARG A 709 12.51 -37.42 -14.74
N ASP A 710 13.50 -37.69 -15.60
CA ASP A 710 13.49 -37.38 -17.04
C ASP A 710 12.25 -37.95 -17.75
N ASP A 711 11.82 -39.19 -17.40
CA ASP A 711 10.63 -39.83 -17.97
C ASP A 711 9.35 -39.05 -17.72
N CYS A 712 9.19 -38.50 -16.49
CA CYS A 712 8.05 -37.67 -16.13
C CYS A 712 8.05 -36.34 -16.90
N LEU A 713 9.24 -35.70 -17.03
CA LEU A 713 9.35 -34.46 -17.79
C LEU A 713 9.06 -34.71 -19.28
N SER A 714 9.58 -35.80 -19.85
CA SER A 714 9.37 -36.17 -21.25
C SER A 714 7.88 -36.45 -21.55
N ALA A 715 7.18 -37.15 -20.63
CA ALA A 715 5.74 -37.38 -20.75
C ALA A 715 4.95 -36.08 -20.66
N THR A 716 5.33 -35.17 -19.75
CA THR A 716 4.70 -33.87 -19.56
C THR A 716 4.88 -32.95 -20.78
N THR A 717 6.08 -32.82 -21.31
CA THR A 717 6.35 -31.99 -22.50
C THR A 717 5.61 -32.49 -23.74
N ALA A 718 5.47 -33.82 -23.89
CA ALA A 718 4.70 -34.43 -24.98
C ALA A 718 3.17 -34.16 -24.86
N SER A 719 2.66 -34.08 -23.65
CA SER A 719 1.22 -33.87 -23.36
C SER A 719 0.81 -32.40 -23.19
N CYS A 720 1.78 -31.50 -22.97
CA CYS A 720 1.57 -30.07 -22.67
C CYS A 720 2.43 -29.16 -23.59
N PRO A 721 2.16 -29.14 -24.91
CA PRO A 721 3.04 -28.47 -25.90
C PRO A 721 3.00 -26.92 -25.84
N LEU A 722 2.06 -26.31 -25.06
CA LEU A 722 1.90 -24.87 -24.99
C LEU A 722 2.63 -24.24 -23.79
N ILE A 723 3.49 -24.99 -23.08
CA ILE A 723 4.25 -24.46 -21.94
C ILE A 723 5.15 -23.30 -22.43
N GLU A 724 4.94 -22.14 -21.83
CA GLU A 724 5.71 -20.89 -22.03
C GLU A 724 6.70 -20.65 -20.90
N SER A 725 6.34 -21.07 -19.67
CA SER A 725 7.18 -20.93 -18.47
C SER A 725 7.38 -22.29 -17.79
N LEU A 726 8.62 -22.72 -17.66
CA LEU A 726 9.02 -23.97 -17.00
C LEU A 726 10.08 -23.70 -15.94
N VAL A 727 9.74 -23.98 -14.68
CA VAL A 727 10.66 -23.80 -13.55
C VAL A 727 10.99 -25.17 -12.95
N LEU A 728 12.28 -25.54 -13.02
CA LEU A 728 12.86 -26.80 -12.54
C LEU A 728 13.99 -26.55 -11.53
N MET A 729 13.90 -25.44 -10.78
CA MET A 729 14.90 -25.07 -9.79
C MET A 729 15.09 -26.17 -8.74
N SER A 730 16.32 -26.55 -8.42
CA SER A 730 16.63 -27.61 -7.44
C SER A 730 15.98 -28.98 -7.76
N CYS A 731 15.96 -29.38 -9.03
CA CYS A 731 15.55 -30.70 -9.50
C CYS A 731 16.78 -31.52 -9.92
N PRO A 732 17.50 -32.14 -8.99
CA PRO A 732 18.77 -32.82 -9.28
C PRO A 732 18.63 -34.11 -10.09
N SER A 733 17.42 -34.67 -10.20
CA SER A 733 17.15 -35.90 -10.95
C SER A 733 16.82 -35.67 -12.42
N ILE A 734 16.76 -34.40 -12.85
CA ILE A 734 16.62 -34.02 -14.27
C ILE A 734 17.99 -34.00 -14.92
N GLY A 735 18.15 -34.78 -15.99
CA GLY A 735 19.36 -34.92 -16.74
C GLY A 735 19.21 -34.50 -18.22
N PRO A 736 20.23 -34.93 -19.07
CA PRO A 736 20.22 -34.54 -20.48
C PRO A 736 19.05 -35.10 -21.28
N ASP A 737 18.49 -36.24 -20.89
CA ASP A 737 17.36 -36.88 -21.58
C ASP A 737 16.07 -36.07 -21.31
N GLY A 738 15.89 -35.60 -20.08
CA GLY A 738 14.81 -34.68 -19.73
C GLY A 738 14.91 -33.36 -20.49
N LEU A 739 16.11 -32.75 -20.57
CA LEU A 739 16.32 -31.50 -21.34
C LEU A 739 16.09 -31.71 -22.85
N SER A 740 16.37 -32.89 -23.38
CA SER A 740 16.11 -33.18 -24.79
C SER A 740 14.62 -33.18 -25.14
N SER A 741 13.77 -33.45 -24.17
CA SER A 741 12.30 -33.39 -24.32
C SER A 741 11.75 -31.98 -24.51
N LEU A 742 12.50 -30.91 -24.14
CA LEU A 742 12.12 -29.50 -24.35
C LEU A 742 11.95 -29.15 -25.83
N ASN A 743 12.42 -30.00 -26.75
CA ASN A 743 12.12 -29.90 -28.18
C ASN A 743 10.60 -29.96 -28.45
N GLY A 744 9.82 -30.52 -27.58
CA GLY A 744 8.36 -30.54 -27.64
C GLY A 744 7.68 -29.20 -27.27
N LEU A 745 8.43 -28.16 -26.81
CA LEU A 745 7.93 -26.89 -26.29
C LEU A 745 8.32 -25.70 -27.18
N PRO A 746 7.66 -25.47 -28.33
CA PRO A 746 8.06 -24.43 -29.28
C PRO A 746 7.85 -23.00 -28.76
N ASN A 747 7.00 -22.82 -27.74
CA ASN A 747 6.64 -21.51 -27.19
C ASN A 747 7.38 -21.20 -25.85
N LEU A 748 8.36 -22.01 -25.47
CA LEU A 748 9.06 -21.82 -24.21
C LEU A 748 9.84 -20.50 -24.21
N THR A 749 9.46 -19.60 -23.30
CA THR A 749 10.05 -18.24 -23.12
C THR A 749 10.80 -18.10 -21.81
N VAL A 750 10.42 -18.85 -20.75
CA VAL A 750 11.04 -18.80 -19.42
C VAL A 750 11.48 -20.20 -19.02
N LEU A 751 12.76 -20.36 -18.69
CA LEU A 751 13.34 -21.61 -18.21
C LEU A 751 14.24 -21.33 -16.99
N ASP A 752 13.89 -21.92 -15.84
CA ASP A 752 14.72 -21.86 -14.63
C ASP A 752 15.25 -23.26 -14.30
N LEU A 753 16.58 -23.42 -14.41
CA LEU A 753 17.33 -24.63 -14.09
C LEU A 753 18.29 -24.41 -12.92
N SER A 754 18.04 -23.39 -12.10
CA SER A 754 18.91 -23.01 -10.99
C SER A 754 19.08 -24.16 -9.99
N TYR A 755 20.27 -24.29 -9.38
CA TYR A 755 20.61 -25.31 -8.39
C TYR A 755 20.48 -26.77 -8.91
N THR A 756 20.65 -27.00 -10.24
CA THR A 756 20.68 -28.33 -10.83
C THR A 756 22.11 -28.82 -11.02
N PHE A 757 22.26 -30.15 -11.31
CA PHE A 757 23.55 -30.77 -11.51
C PHE A 757 23.90 -30.95 -13.00
N LEU A 758 23.35 -30.15 -13.84
CA LEU A 758 23.56 -30.18 -15.29
C LEU A 758 25.00 -29.85 -15.68
N MET A 759 25.53 -30.58 -16.64
CA MET A 759 26.88 -30.39 -17.19
C MET A 759 26.85 -29.82 -18.62
N ASN A 760 25.75 -30.00 -19.35
CA ASN A 760 25.59 -29.61 -20.74
C ASN A 760 24.17 -29.04 -20.98
N LEU A 761 24.12 -27.93 -21.68
CA LEU A 761 22.89 -27.23 -22.08
C LEU A 761 22.62 -27.28 -23.59
N GLU A 762 23.37 -28.12 -24.32
CA GLU A 762 23.23 -28.24 -25.78
C GLU A 762 21.79 -28.53 -26.24
N PRO A 763 20.99 -29.37 -25.54
CA PRO A 763 19.59 -29.56 -25.89
C PRO A 763 18.76 -28.27 -25.81
N VAL A 764 19.02 -27.41 -24.80
CA VAL A 764 18.35 -26.12 -24.61
C VAL A 764 18.69 -25.18 -25.75
N PHE A 765 19.98 -25.06 -26.10
CA PHE A 765 20.43 -24.17 -27.15
C PHE A 765 19.90 -24.57 -28.54
N LYS A 766 19.69 -25.86 -28.80
CA LYS A 766 19.14 -26.35 -30.07
C LYS A 766 17.64 -26.21 -30.20
N SER A 767 16.91 -26.31 -29.06
CA SER A 767 15.46 -26.47 -29.09
C SER A 767 14.70 -25.20 -28.71
N CYS A 768 15.24 -24.37 -27.79
CA CYS A 768 14.50 -23.29 -27.14
C CYS A 768 14.79 -21.92 -27.78
N ILE A 769 14.60 -21.76 -29.10
CA ILE A 769 14.99 -20.53 -29.85
C ILE A 769 14.17 -19.29 -29.47
N GLN A 770 13.00 -19.47 -28.85
CA GLN A 770 12.12 -18.37 -28.36
C GLN A 770 12.40 -17.98 -26.90
N LEU A 771 13.40 -18.58 -26.28
CA LEU A 771 13.69 -18.38 -24.85
C LEU A 771 14.12 -16.93 -24.61
N LYS A 772 13.43 -16.27 -23.66
CA LYS A 772 13.68 -14.90 -23.23
C LYS A 772 14.39 -14.83 -21.88
N VAL A 773 14.06 -15.75 -20.97
CA VAL A 773 14.60 -15.79 -19.61
C VAL A 773 15.22 -17.15 -19.36
N LEU A 774 16.51 -17.18 -19.03
CA LEU A 774 17.26 -18.37 -18.64
C LEU A 774 17.93 -18.15 -17.28
N LYS A 775 17.55 -18.96 -16.28
CA LYS A 775 18.15 -18.92 -14.96
C LYS A 775 18.94 -20.19 -14.68
N LEU A 776 20.22 -20.00 -14.33
CA LEU A 776 21.20 -21.04 -14.10
C LEU A 776 21.96 -20.79 -12.77
N GLN A 777 21.29 -20.21 -11.81
CA GLN A 777 21.88 -19.84 -10.52
C GLN A 777 22.48 -21.09 -9.83
N ALA A 778 23.71 -20.98 -9.35
CA ALA A 778 24.41 -22.03 -8.62
C ALA A 778 24.51 -23.39 -9.34
N CYS A 779 24.48 -23.42 -10.68
CA CYS A 779 24.76 -24.61 -11.48
C CYS A 779 26.27 -24.87 -11.53
N LYS A 780 26.83 -25.47 -10.48
CA LYS A 780 28.26 -25.58 -10.23
C LYS A 780 29.02 -26.51 -11.20
N TYR A 781 28.32 -27.34 -11.96
CA TYR A 781 28.94 -28.28 -12.93
C TYR A 781 28.96 -27.75 -14.36
N LEU A 782 28.36 -26.60 -14.60
CA LEU A 782 28.50 -25.90 -15.88
C LEU A 782 29.90 -25.31 -15.98
N THR A 783 30.56 -25.58 -17.09
CA THR A 783 31.88 -25.08 -17.41
C THR A 783 31.80 -23.98 -18.48
N ASP A 784 32.89 -23.27 -18.72
CA ASP A 784 32.97 -22.27 -19.78
C ASP A 784 32.51 -22.81 -21.14
N SER A 785 32.93 -24.05 -21.47
CA SER A 785 32.53 -24.72 -22.71
C SER A 785 31.02 -25.04 -22.77
N SER A 786 30.35 -25.15 -21.66
CA SER A 786 28.88 -25.39 -21.61
C SER A 786 28.08 -24.18 -22.10
N LEU A 787 28.64 -22.97 -22.01
CA LEU A 787 28.01 -21.72 -22.42
C LEU A 787 28.59 -21.10 -23.69
N GLU A 788 29.65 -21.71 -24.28
CA GLU A 788 30.25 -21.25 -25.54
C GLU A 788 29.22 -21.01 -26.67
N PRO A 789 28.20 -21.86 -26.86
CA PRO A 789 27.21 -21.61 -27.91
C PRO A 789 26.47 -20.26 -27.80
N LEU A 790 26.32 -19.69 -26.59
CA LEU A 790 25.68 -18.38 -26.41
C LEU A 790 26.47 -17.24 -27.07
N TYR A 791 27.79 -17.23 -26.88
CA TYR A 791 28.60 -16.10 -27.30
C TYR A 791 29.47 -16.39 -28.56
N LYS A 792 29.69 -17.66 -28.87
CA LYS A 792 30.43 -18.02 -30.12
C LYS A 792 29.48 -18.29 -31.30
N GLU A 793 28.33 -18.92 -31.06
CA GLU A 793 27.43 -19.38 -32.12
C GLU A 793 26.14 -18.52 -32.19
N GLY A 794 25.90 -17.61 -31.20
CA GLY A 794 24.74 -16.79 -31.12
C GLY A 794 23.47 -17.61 -30.84
N ALA A 795 23.58 -18.68 -30.06
CA ALA A 795 22.43 -19.47 -29.59
C ALA A 795 21.49 -18.60 -28.75
N LEU A 796 20.19 -18.94 -28.74
CA LEU A 796 19.13 -18.21 -28.03
C LEU A 796 19.05 -16.73 -28.44
N PRO A 797 18.76 -16.41 -29.70
CA PRO A 797 18.75 -15.01 -30.18
C PRO A 797 17.68 -14.12 -29.57
N ALA A 798 16.67 -14.70 -28.93
CA ALA A 798 15.59 -13.98 -28.24
C ALA A 798 15.84 -13.75 -26.73
N LEU A 799 17.03 -14.18 -26.21
CA LEU A 799 17.32 -14.14 -24.78
C LEU A 799 17.48 -12.69 -24.29
N GLU A 800 16.64 -12.29 -23.34
CA GLU A 800 16.62 -10.96 -22.74
C GLU A 800 17.23 -10.95 -21.32
N GLU A 801 17.00 -12.03 -20.53
CA GLU A 801 17.44 -12.18 -19.14
C GLU A 801 18.26 -13.46 -18.96
N LEU A 802 19.44 -13.31 -18.35
CA LEU A 802 20.33 -14.42 -18.00
C LEU A 802 20.82 -14.30 -16.56
N ASP A 803 20.59 -15.35 -15.75
CA ASP A 803 21.12 -15.43 -14.38
C ASP A 803 22.14 -16.57 -14.26
N LEU A 804 23.37 -16.20 -14.00
CA LEU A 804 24.54 -17.10 -13.81
C LEU A 804 25.12 -16.96 -12.39
N SER A 805 24.34 -16.42 -11.46
CA SER A 805 24.78 -16.16 -10.08
C SER A 805 25.33 -17.42 -9.42
N TYR A 806 26.38 -17.27 -8.63
CA TYR A 806 27.09 -18.35 -7.92
C TYR A 806 27.68 -19.43 -8.85
N GLY A 807 27.86 -19.08 -10.11
CA GLY A 807 28.48 -19.94 -11.12
C GLY A 807 30.02 -20.00 -10.98
N THR A 808 30.60 -20.94 -11.73
CA THR A 808 32.06 -21.24 -11.71
C THR A 808 32.80 -20.76 -12.95
N LEU A 809 32.17 -19.96 -13.79
CA LEU A 809 32.73 -19.43 -15.03
C LEU A 809 33.99 -18.64 -14.77
N CYS A 810 34.99 -18.78 -15.66
CA CYS A 810 36.22 -17.99 -15.60
C CYS A 810 36.00 -16.56 -16.12
N GLN A 811 36.94 -15.65 -15.81
CA GLN A 811 36.86 -14.24 -16.22
C GLN A 811 36.71 -14.08 -17.72
N THR A 812 37.47 -14.88 -18.53
CA THR A 812 37.44 -14.77 -19.99
C THR A 812 36.09 -15.14 -20.58
N ALA A 813 35.39 -16.15 -20.04
CA ALA A 813 34.05 -16.52 -20.49
C ALA A 813 33.02 -15.44 -20.14
N ILE A 814 33.17 -14.79 -18.98
CA ILE A 814 32.31 -13.64 -18.56
C ILE A 814 32.58 -12.45 -19.49
N ASP A 815 33.83 -12.14 -19.80
CA ASP A 815 34.19 -11.05 -20.70
C ASP A 815 33.68 -11.28 -22.13
N ASP A 816 33.80 -12.51 -22.66
CA ASP A 816 33.27 -12.90 -23.96
C ASP A 816 31.73 -12.80 -24.00
N LEU A 817 31.06 -13.24 -22.93
CA LEU A 817 29.61 -13.14 -22.81
C LEU A 817 29.16 -11.67 -22.80
N LEU A 818 29.82 -10.82 -22.01
CA LEU A 818 29.53 -9.39 -21.95
C LEU A 818 29.85 -8.67 -23.27
N ALA A 819 30.84 -9.16 -24.05
CA ALA A 819 31.21 -8.59 -25.33
C ALA A 819 30.24 -9.00 -26.45
N CYS A 820 29.80 -10.26 -26.50
CA CYS A 820 29.07 -10.84 -27.64
C CYS A 820 27.57 -10.85 -27.49
N CYS A 821 27.02 -11.03 -26.25
CA CYS A 821 25.58 -11.08 -26.01
C CYS A 821 24.99 -9.67 -25.82
N THR A 822 25.02 -8.86 -26.90
CA THR A 822 24.57 -7.44 -26.85
C THR A 822 23.06 -7.27 -26.75
N HIS A 823 22.28 -8.31 -26.98
CA HIS A 823 20.80 -8.33 -26.91
C HIS A 823 20.25 -8.50 -25.49
N LEU A 824 21.11 -8.94 -24.53
CA LEU A 824 20.68 -9.07 -23.13
C LEU A 824 20.29 -7.72 -22.54
N THR A 825 19.16 -7.72 -21.82
CA THR A 825 18.66 -6.58 -21.04
C THR A 825 18.96 -6.71 -19.55
N HIS A 826 18.96 -7.94 -19.03
CA HIS A 826 19.21 -8.27 -17.62
C HIS A 826 20.28 -9.36 -17.51
N LEU A 827 21.32 -9.08 -16.73
CA LEU A 827 22.38 -10.06 -16.44
C LEU A 827 22.70 -10.09 -14.95
N SER A 828 22.65 -11.29 -14.37
CA SER A 828 22.99 -11.52 -12.96
C SER A 828 24.19 -12.44 -12.84
N LEU A 829 25.25 -11.97 -12.17
CA LEU A 829 26.51 -12.62 -11.89
C LEU A 829 26.83 -12.60 -10.39
N ASN A 830 25.81 -12.63 -9.52
CA ASN A 830 25.99 -12.52 -8.08
C ASN A 830 26.87 -13.66 -7.55
N GLY A 831 27.79 -13.34 -6.63
CA GLY A 831 28.63 -14.35 -5.96
C GLY A 831 29.56 -15.12 -6.85
N CYS A 832 29.83 -14.68 -8.08
CA CYS A 832 30.79 -15.33 -8.97
C CYS A 832 32.24 -15.16 -8.47
N VAL A 833 32.81 -16.22 -7.95
CA VAL A 833 34.16 -16.19 -7.30
C VAL A 833 35.31 -16.03 -8.28
N ASN A 834 35.15 -16.43 -9.54
CA ASN A 834 36.18 -16.31 -10.56
C ASN A 834 36.12 -14.98 -11.33
N MET A 835 35.16 -14.12 -11.00
CA MET A 835 35.02 -12.81 -11.57
C MET A 835 35.99 -11.83 -10.92
N HIS A 836 36.83 -11.21 -11.73
CA HIS A 836 37.77 -10.18 -11.33
C HIS A 836 37.30 -8.79 -11.77
N ASP A 837 38.26 -7.93 -12.15
CA ASP A 837 37.98 -6.55 -12.50
C ASP A 837 37.11 -6.45 -13.76
N LEU A 838 36.12 -5.55 -13.74
CA LEU A 838 35.30 -5.20 -14.89
C LEU A 838 35.90 -3.94 -15.55
N ASP A 839 36.72 -4.13 -16.57
CA ASP A 839 37.37 -3.03 -17.29
C ASP A 839 36.99 -3.03 -18.78
N TRP A 840 36.04 -2.18 -19.14
CA TRP A 840 35.64 -1.97 -20.53
C TRP A 840 36.48 -0.90 -21.26
N GLY A 841 37.51 -0.33 -20.58
CA GLY A 841 38.43 0.66 -21.15
C GLY A 841 39.60 0.04 -21.94
N SER A 842 40.04 -1.16 -21.56
CA SER A 842 41.26 -1.79 -22.08
C SER A 842 41.03 -2.86 -23.15
N THR A 843 39.81 -3.42 -23.28
CA THR A 843 39.54 -4.62 -24.09
C THR A 843 39.19 -4.38 -25.56
N ASN A 844 39.07 -3.14 -26.01
CA ASN A 844 38.56 -2.84 -27.37
C ASN A 844 39.57 -2.93 -28.51
N VAL A 845 40.80 -3.40 -28.32
CA VAL A 845 41.81 -3.45 -29.41
C VAL A 845 42.20 -4.85 -29.82
N GLN A 846 41.97 -5.91 -29.06
CA GLN A 846 42.46 -7.24 -29.33
C GLN A 846 41.44 -8.28 -29.81
N LEU A 847 40.12 -8.05 -29.61
CA LEU A 847 39.07 -9.00 -30.02
C LEU A 847 38.72 -8.93 -31.51
N PHE A 848 39.10 -7.86 -32.20
CA PHE A 848 38.84 -7.72 -33.65
C PHE A 848 39.83 -8.42 -34.57
N ASP A 849 41.02 -8.85 -34.10
CA ASP A 849 42.04 -9.53 -34.91
C ASP A 849 41.84 -11.06 -35.03
N TYR A 850 40.89 -11.67 -34.28
CA TYR A 850 40.71 -13.13 -34.33
C TYR A 850 39.71 -13.62 -35.40
N PHE A 851 38.96 -12.72 -36.07
CA PHE A 851 38.04 -13.07 -37.17
C PHE A 851 38.56 -12.70 -38.57
N GLY A 852 39.84 -12.41 -38.71
CA GLY A 852 40.45 -11.96 -39.94
C GLY A 852 41.32 -13.03 -40.64
N ASP A 853 40.77 -14.18 -40.99
CA ASP A 853 41.35 -15.00 -42.08
C ASP A 853 40.32 -16.02 -42.64
N TYR A 854 39.46 -15.60 -43.53
CA TYR A 854 38.94 -16.42 -44.62
C TYR A 854 38.37 -15.52 -45.74
N SER A 855 39.28 -15.32 -46.77
CA SER A 855 39.02 -15.19 -48.20
C SER A 855 37.99 -14.19 -48.74
N SER A 856 38.53 -13.15 -49.37
CA SER A 856 38.17 -12.67 -50.72
C SER A 856 36.74 -12.97 -51.23
N SER A 857 35.87 -11.99 -51.10
CA SER A 857 35.04 -11.53 -52.22
C SER A 857 34.68 -10.06 -52.00
N GLU A 858 35.04 -9.25 -52.96
CA GLU A 858 34.71 -7.85 -53.08
C GLU A 858 33.19 -7.68 -53.06
N ASN A 859 32.65 -7.20 -51.96
CA ASN A 859 31.45 -6.36 -51.93
C ASN A 859 31.53 -5.47 -50.72
N THR A 860 31.55 -4.19 -50.96
CA THR A 860 31.48 -3.09 -50.01
C THR A 860 30.33 -3.29 -49.07
N GLN A 861 30.59 -3.91 -47.92
CA GLN A 861 29.77 -3.76 -46.70
C GLN A 861 30.63 -3.04 -45.68
N GLU A 862 30.13 -1.93 -45.20
CA GLU A 862 30.69 -1.18 -44.08
C GLU A 862 31.04 -2.14 -42.96
N PRO A 863 32.12 -1.93 -42.16
CA PRO A 863 32.49 -2.78 -41.06
C PRO A 863 31.28 -2.83 -40.11
N ALA A 864 30.91 -4.01 -39.64
CA ALA A 864 29.80 -4.23 -38.74
C ALA A 864 29.93 -3.22 -37.59
N GLU A 865 29.19 -2.12 -37.73
CA GLU A 865 29.16 -1.08 -36.72
C GLU A 865 28.78 -1.73 -35.42
N THR A 866 29.65 -1.63 -34.46
CA THR A 866 29.55 -2.05 -33.10
C THR A 866 28.13 -1.84 -32.55
N ALA A 867 27.34 -2.92 -32.44
CA ALA A 867 25.96 -2.88 -31.98
C ALA A 867 25.88 -2.25 -30.56
N ASN A 868 24.91 -1.39 -30.35
CA ASN A 868 24.65 -0.84 -29.05
C ASN A 868 24.20 -1.97 -28.10
N ARG A 869 24.73 -1.99 -26.88
CA ARG A 869 24.37 -2.96 -25.87
C ARG A 869 22.99 -2.58 -25.28
N LEU A 870 22.07 -3.55 -25.23
CA LEU A 870 20.70 -3.34 -24.71
C LEU A 870 20.63 -3.50 -23.18
N LEU A 871 21.75 -3.83 -22.51
CA LEU A 871 21.80 -4.11 -21.08
C LEU A 871 21.28 -2.93 -20.24
N GLN A 872 20.23 -3.21 -19.46
CA GLN A 872 19.58 -2.27 -18.57
C GLN A 872 19.95 -2.52 -17.10
N ASN A 873 20.06 -3.79 -16.72
CA ASN A 873 20.34 -4.20 -15.35
C ASN A 873 21.52 -5.16 -15.29
N LEU A 874 22.54 -4.82 -14.51
CA LEU A 874 23.70 -5.66 -14.23
C LEU A 874 23.85 -5.85 -12.73
N ASN A 875 23.74 -7.11 -12.27
CA ASN A 875 23.88 -7.50 -10.88
C ASN A 875 25.16 -8.33 -10.68
N CYS A 876 26.05 -7.82 -9.82
CA CYS A 876 27.32 -8.47 -9.43
C CYS A 876 27.46 -8.42 -7.90
N VAL A 877 26.39 -8.78 -7.18
CA VAL A 877 26.33 -8.71 -5.70
C VAL A 877 27.27 -9.76 -5.11
N GLY A 878 28.09 -9.36 -4.15
CA GLY A 878 28.91 -10.29 -3.38
C GLY A 878 30.02 -10.98 -4.17
N CYS A 879 30.50 -10.39 -5.25
CA CYS A 879 31.65 -10.92 -6.01
C CYS A 879 32.98 -10.59 -5.30
N PRO A 880 33.63 -11.58 -4.68
CA PRO A 880 34.72 -11.31 -3.73
C PRO A 880 36.02 -10.83 -4.39
N ASN A 881 36.22 -11.11 -5.67
CA ASN A 881 37.47 -10.83 -6.36
C ASN A 881 37.44 -9.57 -7.23
N ILE A 882 36.30 -8.89 -7.34
CA ILE A 882 36.22 -7.59 -8.02
C ILE A 882 36.94 -6.54 -7.16
N ARG A 883 37.94 -5.86 -7.76
CA ARG A 883 38.68 -4.76 -7.12
C ARG A 883 38.44 -3.42 -7.83
N LYS A 884 38.16 -3.49 -9.14
CA LYS A 884 37.97 -2.32 -9.99
C LYS A 884 36.80 -2.53 -10.95
N VAL A 885 35.99 -1.46 -11.12
CA VAL A 885 34.95 -1.37 -12.14
C VAL A 885 35.15 -0.08 -12.94
N LEU A 886 35.39 -0.21 -14.25
CA LEU A 886 35.59 0.91 -15.16
C LEU A 886 34.64 0.81 -16.34
N ILE A 887 33.69 1.74 -16.46
CA ILE A 887 32.79 1.88 -17.61
C ILE A 887 33.01 3.25 -18.26
N PRO A 888 33.90 3.35 -19.27
CA PRO A 888 34.13 4.61 -19.98
C PRO A 888 32.96 4.89 -20.96
N PRO A 889 32.84 6.10 -21.51
CA PRO A 889 31.84 6.45 -22.53
C PRO A 889 31.92 5.58 -23.78
N THR A 890 33.14 5.07 -24.12
CA THR A 890 33.40 4.21 -25.23
C THR A 890 32.80 2.80 -25.11
N ALA A 891 32.43 2.38 -23.88
CA ALA A 891 31.83 1.06 -23.63
C ALA A 891 30.38 0.93 -24.16
N ARG A 892 29.74 2.04 -24.57
CA ARG A 892 28.40 2.10 -25.21
C ARG A 892 27.25 1.44 -24.43
N PHE A 893 27.30 1.49 -23.09
CA PHE A 893 26.19 1.10 -22.22
C PHE A 893 25.11 2.19 -22.14
N TYR A 894 24.49 2.52 -23.27
CA TYR A 894 23.49 3.60 -23.31
C TYR A 894 22.18 3.28 -22.58
N ASN A 895 21.85 1.99 -22.40
CA ASN A 895 20.61 1.56 -21.77
C ASN A 895 20.77 1.17 -20.29
N LEU A 896 22.01 1.13 -19.76
CA LEU A 896 22.25 0.71 -18.38
C LEU A 896 21.58 1.69 -17.41
N SER A 897 20.57 1.20 -16.74
CA SER A 897 19.76 1.94 -15.77
C SER A 897 20.03 1.54 -14.31
N SER A 898 20.46 0.29 -14.09
CA SER A 898 20.73 -0.25 -12.75
C SER A 898 22.03 -1.05 -12.73
N LEU A 899 22.89 -0.72 -11.76
CA LEU A 899 24.13 -1.46 -11.49
C LEU A 899 24.22 -1.77 -10.01
N ASN A 900 24.31 -3.04 -9.66
CA ASN A 900 24.42 -3.51 -8.28
C ASN A 900 25.72 -4.26 -8.05
N LEU A 901 26.59 -3.70 -7.23
CA LEU A 901 27.91 -4.23 -6.84
C LEU A 901 27.99 -4.43 -5.31
N SER A 902 26.83 -4.40 -4.61
CA SER A 902 26.81 -4.50 -3.16
C SER A 902 27.49 -5.78 -2.65
N LEU A 903 27.98 -5.77 -1.41
CA LEU A 903 28.67 -6.88 -0.76
C LEU A 903 30.00 -7.30 -1.45
N SER A 904 30.51 -6.55 -2.43
CA SER A 904 31.80 -6.78 -3.04
C SER A 904 32.92 -6.18 -2.17
N VAL A 905 33.27 -6.92 -1.12
CA VAL A 905 34.12 -6.43 0.01
C VAL A 905 35.53 -5.97 -0.38
N ASN A 906 36.06 -6.46 -1.48
CA ASN A 906 37.41 -6.10 -2.00
C ASN A 906 37.39 -5.02 -3.08
N LEU A 907 36.23 -4.49 -3.44
CA LEU A 907 36.06 -3.43 -4.44
C LEU A 907 36.68 -2.12 -3.93
N LYS A 908 37.68 -1.60 -4.68
CA LYS A 908 38.44 -0.41 -4.29
C LYS A 908 38.15 0.81 -5.15
N GLU A 909 37.96 0.60 -6.45
CA GLU A 909 37.81 1.69 -7.43
C GLU A 909 36.60 1.45 -8.30
N VAL A 910 35.76 2.47 -8.42
CA VAL A 910 34.60 2.53 -9.33
C VAL A 910 34.66 3.82 -10.13
N ASP A 911 34.72 3.72 -11.45
CA ASP A 911 34.77 4.84 -12.40
C ASP A 911 33.73 4.61 -13.50
N LEU A 912 32.61 5.32 -13.44
CA LEU A 912 31.46 5.11 -14.30
C LEU A 912 31.09 6.38 -15.07
N THR A 913 30.97 6.24 -16.39
CA THR A 913 30.43 7.29 -17.26
C THR A 913 29.24 6.73 -18.03
N CYS A 914 28.09 6.65 -17.36
CA CYS A 914 26.84 6.09 -17.86
C CYS A 914 25.73 7.15 -17.88
N ALA A 915 25.32 7.61 -19.06
CA ALA A 915 24.37 8.71 -19.22
C ALA A 915 22.97 8.39 -18.67
N ASN A 916 22.53 7.13 -18.70
CA ASN A 916 21.17 6.70 -18.33
C ASN A 916 21.10 5.89 -17.01
N LEU A 917 22.22 5.77 -16.28
CA LEU A 917 22.22 5.08 -14.99
C LEU A 917 21.33 5.83 -14.00
N VAL A 918 20.35 5.13 -13.41
CA VAL A 918 19.36 5.64 -12.47
C VAL A 918 19.65 5.15 -11.04
N LEU A 919 20.09 3.90 -10.92
CA LEU A 919 20.36 3.25 -9.65
C LEU A 919 21.77 2.67 -9.60
N LEU A 920 22.52 3.04 -8.55
CA LEU A 920 23.82 2.44 -8.24
C LEU A 920 23.85 1.97 -6.79
N ASN A 921 24.07 0.66 -6.58
CA ASN A 921 24.18 0.08 -5.25
C ASN A 921 25.60 -0.43 -5.00
N LEU A 922 26.30 0.18 -4.06
CA LEU A 922 27.64 -0.15 -3.58
C LEU A 922 27.64 -0.48 -2.07
N SER A 923 26.47 -0.81 -1.51
CA SER A 923 26.32 -1.08 -0.06
C SER A 923 27.25 -2.22 0.36
N ASN A 924 27.87 -2.09 1.53
CA ASN A 924 28.80 -3.06 2.12
C ASN A 924 30.09 -3.31 1.28
N CYS A 925 30.49 -2.37 0.42
CA CYS A 925 31.80 -2.37 -0.22
C CYS A 925 32.85 -1.73 0.71
N CYS A 926 33.30 -2.47 1.72
CA CYS A 926 34.10 -1.93 2.83
C CYS A 926 35.50 -1.44 2.40
N SER A 927 36.02 -1.89 1.26
CA SER A 927 37.33 -1.49 0.73
C SER A 927 37.29 -0.36 -0.29
N LEU A 928 36.11 0.23 -0.54
CA LEU A 928 35.95 1.27 -1.57
C LEU A 928 36.67 2.54 -1.17
N GLU A 929 37.63 2.95 -1.98
CA GLU A 929 38.51 4.12 -1.79
C GLU A 929 38.24 5.22 -2.84
N VAL A 930 37.94 4.82 -4.09
CA VAL A 930 37.80 5.75 -5.22
C VAL A 930 36.46 5.56 -5.89
N LEU A 931 35.66 6.59 -5.95
CA LEU A 931 34.36 6.62 -6.63
C LEU A 931 34.29 7.84 -7.54
N LYS A 932 34.20 7.61 -8.86
CA LYS A 932 34.06 8.66 -9.87
C LYS A 932 32.80 8.38 -10.67
N LEU A 933 31.87 9.34 -10.69
CA LEU A 933 30.57 9.20 -11.35
C LEU A 933 30.32 10.30 -12.35
N GLY A 934 30.26 9.95 -13.62
CA GLY A 934 29.76 10.81 -14.70
C GLY A 934 28.35 10.39 -15.13
N CYS A 935 27.41 10.32 -14.16
CA CYS A 935 26.09 9.74 -14.32
C CYS A 935 24.98 10.80 -14.08
N PRO A 936 24.66 11.66 -15.05
CA PRO A 936 23.76 12.80 -14.86
C PRO A 936 22.33 12.42 -14.49
N ARG A 937 21.85 11.21 -14.83
CA ARG A 937 20.50 10.72 -14.54
C ARG A 937 20.42 9.86 -13.28
N LEU A 938 21.53 9.66 -12.55
CA LEU A 938 21.54 8.88 -11.32
C LEU A 938 20.57 9.48 -10.30
N ALA A 939 19.54 8.73 -9.92
CA ALA A 939 18.53 9.13 -8.97
C ALA A 939 18.78 8.56 -7.56
N SER A 940 19.37 7.35 -7.48
CA SER A 940 19.59 6.67 -6.19
C SER A 940 21.01 6.11 -6.13
N LEU A 941 21.74 6.49 -5.05
CA LEU A 941 23.08 6.02 -4.74
C LEU A 941 23.11 5.42 -3.34
N PHE A 942 23.45 4.13 -3.23
CA PHE A 942 23.55 3.41 -1.97
C PHE A 942 25.02 3.11 -1.66
N LEU A 943 25.52 3.69 -0.54
CA LEU A 943 26.88 3.55 -0.03
C LEU A 943 26.89 3.07 1.43
N GLN A 944 25.84 2.37 1.85
CA GLN A 944 25.71 1.86 3.21
C GLN A 944 26.93 1.02 3.61
N SER A 945 27.49 1.24 4.81
CA SER A 945 28.66 0.50 5.35
C SER A 945 29.92 0.59 4.47
N CYS A 946 30.10 1.64 3.68
CA CYS A 946 31.31 1.90 2.91
C CYS A 946 32.34 2.71 3.73
N ASN A 947 33.64 2.54 3.41
CA ASN A 947 34.71 3.22 4.12
C ASN A 947 35.23 4.50 3.43
N MET A 948 34.36 5.15 2.64
CA MET A 948 34.67 6.40 1.95
C MET A 948 34.67 7.59 2.94
N ASP A 949 35.47 8.62 2.63
CA ASP A 949 35.45 9.88 3.33
C ASP A 949 34.49 10.90 2.72
N GLU A 950 34.26 12.01 3.43
CA GLU A 950 33.34 13.08 3.00
C GLU A 950 33.73 13.68 1.64
N ALA A 951 35.06 13.91 1.42
CA ALA A 951 35.56 14.52 0.21
C ALA A 951 35.37 13.59 -1.01
N GLY A 952 35.53 12.28 -0.83
CA GLY A 952 35.27 11.28 -1.85
C GLY A 952 33.80 11.21 -2.28
N VAL A 953 32.90 11.28 -1.30
CA VAL A 953 31.45 11.32 -1.58
C VAL A 953 31.06 12.64 -2.27
N GLU A 954 31.56 13.79 -1.82
CA GLU A 954 31.32 15.10 -2.48
C GLU A 954 31.76 15.07 -3.94
N ALA A 955 32.98 14.56 -4.20
CA ALA A 955 33.51 14.45 -5.57
C ALA A 955 32.63 13.54 -6.45
N ALA A 956 32.19 12.40 -5.90
CA ALA A 956 31.36 11.45 -6.64
C ALA A 956 29.99 12.03 -7.03
N ILE A 957 29.30 12.68 -6.08
CA ILE A 957 27.95 13.20 -6.34
C ILE A 957 27.94 14.48 -7.18
N SER A 958 29.08 15.17 -7.33
CA SER A 958 29.17 16.42 -8.12
C SER A 958 28.82 16.20 -9.60
N GLY A 959 29.02 14.99 -10.14
CA GLY A 959 28.67 14.60 -11.51
C GLY A 959 27.23 14.11 -11.70
N CYS A 960 26.42 14.05 -10.61
CA CYS A 960 25.11 13.42 -10.59
C CYS A 960 23.98 14.47 -10.41
N SER A 961 23.63 15.20 -11.47
CA SER A 961 22.69 16.33 -11.40
C SER A 961 21.24 15.96 -11.03
N SER A 962 20.84 14.71 -11.17
CA SER A 962 19.49 14.20 -10.88
C SER A 962 19.39 13.38 -9.59
N LEU A 963 20.44 13.34 -8.76
CA LEU A 963 20.49 12.48 -7.58
C LEU A 963 19.46 12.96 -6.52
N GLU A 964 18.51 12.06 -6.20
CA GLU A 964 17.42 12.34 -5.24
C GLU A 964 17.64 11.62 -3.90
N THR A 965 18.21 10.42 -3.93
CA THR A 965 18.39 9.56 -2.76
C THR A 965 19.85 9.19 -2.58
N LEU A 966 20.40 9.45 -1.39
CA LEU A 966 21.77 9.06 -1.00
C LEU A 966 21.74 8.34 0.35
N ASP A 967 22.20 7.10 0.39
CA ASP A 967 22.28 6.30 1.61
C ASP A 967 23.72 6.12 2.08
N LEU A 968 24.02 6.68 3.25
CA LEU A 968 25.32 6.68 3.91
C LEU A 968 25.24 6.05 5.31
N ARG A 969 24.24 5.24 5.58
CA ARG A 969 24.08 4.58 6.90
C ARG A 969 25.31 3.69 7.17
N PHE A 970 25.75 3.71 8.42
CA PHE A 970 26.88 2.91 8.90
C PHE A 970 28.24 3.20 8.21
N CYS A 971 28.42 4.38 7.60
CA CYS A 971 29.70 4.84 7.06
C CYS A 971 30.54 5.48 8.17
N PRO A 972 31.68 4.88 8.59
CA PRO A 972 32.37 5.32 9.81
C PRO A 972 33.08 6.68 9.68
N LYS A 973 33.36 7.14 8.44
CA LYS A 973 34.08 8.40 8.16
C LYS A 973 33.16 9.57 7.82
N ILE A 974 31.84 9.37 7.83
CA ILE A 974 30.86 10.38 7.47
C ILE A 974 30.21 10.95 8.74
N SER A 975 30.25 12.27 8.90
CA SER A 975 29.63 12.95 10.03
C SER A 975 28.21 13.45 9.67
N SER A 976 27.36 13.66 10.69
CA SER A 976 26.02 14.23 10.49
C SER A 976 26.07 15.69 10.00
N VAL A 977 27.17 16.40 10.20
CA VAL A 977 27.38 17.79 9.75
C VAL A 977 27.55 17.86 8.22
N SER A 978 28.06 16.79 7.60
CA SER A 978 28.34 16.72 6.16
C SER A 978 27.07 16.67 5.31
N MET A 979 25.91 16.32 5.89
CA MET A 979 24.63 16.22 5.17
C MET A 979 24.21 17.56 4.54
N ALA A 980 24.52 18.68 5.20
CA ALA A 980 24.22 20.01 4.66
C ALA A 980 25.13 20.33 3.45
N LYS A 981 26.39 19.88 3.49
CA LYS A 981 27.35 20.07 2.38
C LYS A 981 26.93 19.26 1.14
N PHE A 982 26.51 17.98 1.31
CA PHE A 982 26.06 17.16 0.19
C PHE A 982 24.86 17.78 -0.55
N ARG A 983 23.94 18.40 0.18
CA ARG A 983 22.82 19.16 -0.44
C ARG A 983 23.25 20.45 -1.14
N THR A 984 24.38 21.06 -0.76
CA THR A 984 24.93 22.21 -1.49
C THR A 984 25.64 21.79 -2.78
N VAL A 985 26.33 20.63 -2.77
CA VAL A 985 26.99 20.07 -3.96
C VAL A 985 25.97 19.50 -4.94
N CYS A 986 24.94 18.84 -4.45
CA CYS A 986 23.88 18.25 -5.25
C CYS A 986 22.50 18.77 -4.78
N PRO A 987 21.98 19.86 -5.36
CA PRO A 987 20.70 20.49 -4.94
C PRO A 987 19.45 19.63 -5.20
N SER A 988 19.54 18.59 -6.03
CA SER A 988 18.45 17.64 -6.33
C SER A 988 18.18 16.64 -5.20
N LEU A 989 19.08 16.53 -4.20
CA LEU A 989 18.97 15.57 -3.10
C LEU A 989 17.75 15.86 -2.22
N LYS A 990 16.79 14.93 -2.26
CA LYS A 990 15.55 14.94 -1.44
C LYS A 990 15.72 14.15 -0.15
N ARG A 991 16.36 12.96 -0.22
CA ARG A 991 16.52 12.00 0.87
C ARG A 991 17.99 11.69 1.09
N VAL A 992 18.50 11.91 2.31
CA VAL A 992 19.84 11.48 2.70
C VAL A 992 19.71 10.69 4.00
N PHE A 993 20.09 9.42 3.96
CA PHE A 993 20.07 8.54 5.12
C PHE A 993 21.47 8.47 5.74
N SER A 994 21.57 8.72 7.04
CA SER A 994 22.80 8.57 7.83
C SER A 994 22.47 7.95 9.18
N SER A 995 23.41 7.19 9.75
CA SER A 995 23.24 6.70 11.11
C SER A 995 23.50 7.82 12.12
N PRO A 996 22.74 7.93 13.20
CA PRO A 996 23.13 8.79 14.32
C PRO A 996 24.47 8.29 14.87
N ASN A 997 25.43 9.22 15.08
CA ASN A 997 26.74 8.89 15.65
C ASN A 997 26.58 8.25 17.02
N LEU A 998 26.91 6.98 17.14
CA LEU A 998 27.00 6.22 18.40
C LEU A 998 28.37 6.39 19.11
N LEU A 999 29.18 7.39 18.71
CA LEU A 999 30.48 7.66 19.31
C LEU A 999 30.59 9.15 19.66
N GLN A 1000 29.95 9.56 20.73
CA GLN A 1000 30.37 10.65 21.64
C GLN A 1000 29.74 10.35 23.00
N ASP A 1001 30.41 9.45 23.74
CA ASP A 1001 30.61 9.58 25.19
C ASP A 1001 31.88 8.79 25.59
#